data_decbe1df47cba7c356d6ae1ecda3e5b1
#
_entry.id   decbe1df47cba7c356d6ae1ecda3e5b1
#
_cell.length_a   1.000
_cell.length_b   1.000
_cell.length_c   1.000
_cell.angle_alpha   90.00
_cell.angle_beta   90.00
_cell.angle_gamma   90.00
#
_symmetry.space_group_name_H-M   'P 1'
#
loop_
_entity.id
_entity.type
_entity.pdbx_description
1 polymer ?
#
loop_
_entity_poly.entity_id
_entity_poly.type
_entity_poly.pdbx_seq_one_letter_code
_entity_poly.pdbx_strand_id
1 'polypeptide(L)'
;MKKPHTAVRLIVGGTAAMLAVTVLFTSIGVAGAFAMVGGWLTDLPSLDDPNAFKVAQATKIYSADDRLIANLYMENRQVVDLDGISPYLQHAIVAVEDERFYTHNGFDTVGIVRAFVTNLAAGGVEEGASTITQQYIRATVLAGERYDISYRRKAREAYLAYQLEQRMSKDEVLAMYLNTVYFGEGAYGAEAASLAYFNKHASELTIAEAALVAGVVNSPSTLSPYDNPEGAVSRRQWVLSKMHEQAYITDDEYEAAKVEDLHLDRAPQLDEQGVYAAPYFVAHVKKLLQDEYGTSLVFQGGLKVYTTLDTAMQDQAEAACRKIMNKGSDPDYALVAIEPTTGKVKALVGGRDWDTNKFNFATQAKRQPGSSFKMFTLVTALKQGMPPTRKIDSSSPAIIPTGGKPWKVTGGGKGYITLQQATVGSVNAAFARLIAEMGAEPVVETAHDMGITSDVQPFLSITLGSQEVTPLEMASAYSTLGNEGTHMPPVAIDRIVDSHGDTIYQAEYKGTEAISPSVAYAATQILKGVISGGTARRANIGRPAAGKTGTTQDYRDAWFCGYTPQLACSVWMGYTPERPMRNVHGITVFGGTFPAMIWAEFMKSALANEPKLDFKSAPAPSYTWKKEWDIPEIDVPDVTGMTQAAAQGVLTEAKLEVTVGQGYSSIVPAGRVISQTPAGGTKAKPADVVVIIVSRGPDPNAPPPSPDPTGTVPPTRTP
;
A
#
# COMPACT_ATOMS: atom_id res chain seq x y z
N MET A 1 -12.02 -88.90 -2.96
CA MET A 1 -12.73 -87.72 -2.40
C MET A 1 -11.84 -87.05 -1.35
N LYS A 2 -11.15 -85.99 -1.71
CA LYS A 2 -10.32 -85.20 -0.77
C LYS A 2 -11.22 -84.13 -0.13
N LYS A 3 -11.18 -84.02 1.19
CA LYS A 3 -12.06 -83.23 2.06
C LYS A 3 -11.84 -81.71 1.86
N PRO A 4 -12.90 -80.87 1.72
CA PRO A 4 -12.80 -79.40 1.53
C PRO A 4 -12.55 -78.63 2.83
N HIS A 5 -12.27 -79.23 3.96
CA HIS A 5 -12.16 -78.58 5.27
C HIS A 5 -10.81 -77.88 5.55
N THR A 6 -9.79 -78.14 4.76
CA THR A 6 -8.45 -77.57 5.00
C THR A 6 -8.30 -76.14 4.44
N ALA A 7 -8.89 -75.85 3.31
CA ALA A 7 -8.87 -74.52 2.69
C ALA A 7 -9.66 -73.46 3.50
N VAL A 8 -10.82 -73.85 4.06
CA VAL A 8 -11.64 -72.95 4.89
C VAL A 8 -10.93 -72.58 6.21
N ARG A 9 -10.23 -73.56 6.83
CA ARG A 9 -9.44 -73.30 8.06
C ARG A 9 -8.24 -72.39 7.81
N LEU A 10 -7.58 -72.45 6.65
CA LEU A 10 -6.49 -71.55 6.27
C LEU A 10 -6.99 -70.11 5.98
N ILE A 11 -8.16 -69.96 5.33
CA ILE A 11 -8.76 -68.63 5.06
C ILE A 11 -9.23 -67.99 6.36
N VAL A 12 -9.93 -68.70 7.21
CA VAL A 12 -10.41 -68.20 8.53
C VAL A 12 -9.23 -67.92 9.47
N GLY A 13 -8.19 -68.71 9.46
CA GLY A 13 -6.97 -68.44 10.23
C GLY A 13 -6.19 -67.21 9.72
N GLY A 14 -6.12 -67.02 8.40
CA GLY A 14 -5.50 -65.86 7.76
C GLY A 14 -6.22 -64.55 8.04
N THR A 15 -7.56 -64.54 7.94
CA THR A 15 -8.38 -63.36 8.26
C THR A 15 -8.36 -63.01 9.74
N ALA A 16 -8.36 -64.03 10.64
CA ALA A 16 -8.21 -63.79 12.08
C ALA A 16 -6.82 -63.25 12.46
N ALA A 17 -5.74 -63.72 11.81
CA ALA A 17 -4.42 -63.21 12.01
C ALA A 17 -4.24 -61.76 11.47
N MET A 18 -4.85 -61.45 10.31
CA MET A 18 -4.84 -60.11 9.75
C MET A 18 -5.63 -59.13 10.63
N LEU A 19 -6.79 -59.54 11.16
CA LEU A 19 -7.57 -58.74 12.09
C LEU A 19 -6.80 -58.49 13.40
N ALA A 20 -6.13 -59.49 13.95
CA ALA A 20 -5.31 -59.37 15.15
C ALA A 20 -4.11 -58.45 14.93
N VAL A 21 -3.46 -58.51 13.79
CA VAL A 21 -2.37 -57.62 13.40
C VAL A 21 -2.88 -56.17 13.25
N THR A 22 -4.03 -55.97 12.61
CA THR A 22 -4.67 -54.65 12.47
C THR A 22 -5.03 -54.07 13.83
N VAL A 23 -5.65 -54.88 14.72
CA VAL A 23 -5.96 -54.44 16.10
C VAL A 23 -4.70 -54.11 16.90
N LEU A 24 -3.63 -54.89 16.73
CA LEU A 24 -2.35 -54.64 17.42
C LEU A 24 -1.71 -53.34 16.93
N PHE A 25 -1.65 -53.09 15.62
CA PHE A 25 -1.08 -51.85 15.06
C PHE A 25 -1.96 -50.66 15.40
N THR A 26 -3.26 -50.75 15.37
CA THR A 26 -4.15 -49.68 15.83
C THR A 26 -4.00 -49.41 17.33
N SER A 27 -3.87 -50.43 18.16
CA SER A 27 -3.62 -50.29 19.61
C SER A 27 -2.29 -49.63 19.93
N ILE A 28 -1.20 -50.02 19.22
CA ILE A 28 0.14 -49.40 19.36
C ILE A 28 0.07 -47.93 18.88
N GLY A 29 -0.60 -47.66 17.76
CA GLY A 29 -0.78 -46.31 17.25
C GLY A 29 -1.56 -45.43 18.21
N VAL A 30 -2.64 -45.94 18.78
CA VAL A 30 -3.45 -45.26 19.80
C VAL A 30 -2.64 -45.01 21.08
N ALA A 31 -1.91 -46.02 21.58
CA ALA A 31 -1.06 -45.88 22.77
C ALA A 31 0.07 -44.85 22.53
N GLY A 32 0.67 -44.83 21.35
CA GLY A 32 1.68 -43.84 20.94
C GLY A 32 1.10 -42.44 20.89
N ALA A 33 -0.11 -42.28 20.33
CA ALA A 33 -0.81 -41.00 20.29
C ALA A 33 -1.14 -40.50 21.71
N PHE A 34 -1.62 -41.36 22.60
CA PHE A 34 -1.86 -41.00 24.01
C PHE A 34 -0.57 -40.60 24.74
N ALA A 35 0.54 -41.28 24.53
CA ALA A 35 1.83 -40.95 25.12
C ALA A 35 2.36 -39.59 24.60
N MET A 36 2.18 -39.31 23.31
CA MET A 36 2.57 -38.07 22.70
C MET A 36 1.72 -36.90 23.22
N VAL A 37 0.39 -37.05 23.27
CA VAL A 37 -0.50 -36.03 23.84
C VAL A 37 -0.21 -35.84 25.32
N GLY A 38 0.03 -36.93 26.09
CA GLY A 38 0.45 -36.84 27.50
C GLY A 38 1.71 -36.00 27.68
N GLY A 39 2.71 -36.16 26.79
CA GLY A 39 3.92 -35.35 26.79
C GLY A 39 3.68 -33.85 26.48
N TRP A 40 2.65 -33.53 25.70
CA TRP A 40 2.26 -32.13 25.44
C TRP A 40 1.58 -31.43 26.61
N LEU A 41 1.10 -32.21 27.58
CA LEU A 41 0.36 -31.71 28.75
C LEU A 41 1.22 -31.64 30.03
N THR A 42 2.53 -31.91 29.97
CA THR A 42 3.38 -31.99 31.17
C THR A 42 3.74 -30.63 31.79
N ASP A 43 3.75 -29.55 31.01
CA ASP A 43 4.18 -28.20 31.38
C ASP A 43 3.06 -27.16 31.22
N LEU A 44 1.81 -27.56 31.49
CA LEU A 44 0.67 -26.65 31.45
C LEU A 44 0.69 -25.64 32.58
N PRO A 45 0.32 -24.35 32.29
CA PRO A 45 0.05 -23.38 33.33
C PRO A 45 -1.08 -23.87 34.26
N SER A 46 -0.93 -23.63 35.57
CA SER A 46 -1.97 -23.98 36.53
C SER A 46 -3.12 -22.97 36.46
N LEU A 47 -4.34 -23.47 36.35
CA LEU A 47 -5.54 -22.62 36.44
C LEU A 47 -5.80 -22.10 37.89
N ASP A 48 -5.03 -22.57 38.89
CA ASP A 48 -5.06 -22.08 40.26
C ASP A 48 -4.11 -20.89 40.47
N ASP A 49 -3.25 -20.59 39.47
CA ASP A 49 -2.39 -19.41 39.53
C ASP A 49 -3.22 -18.15 39.18
N PRO A 50 -3.39 -17.19 40.11
CA PRO A 50 -4.09 -15.94 39.83
C PRO A 50 -3.47 -15.16 38.63
N ASN A 51 -2.20 -15.45 38.30
CA ASN A 51 -1.53 -14.82 37.17
C ASN A 51 -1.84 -15.52 35.84
N ALA A 52 -2.35 -16.76 35.86
CA ALA A 52 -2.72 -17.48 34.61
C ALA A 52 -3.84 -16.76 33.84
N PHE A 53 -4.65 -15.98 34.52
CA PHE A 53 -5.71 -15.16 33.96
C PHE A 53 -5.32 -13.68 33.87
N LYS A 54 -4.08 -13.33 34.24
CA LYS A 54 -3.59 -11.96 34.04
C LYS A 54 -3.50 -11.64 32.55
N VAL A 55 -4.36 -10.77 32.22
CA VAL A 55 -4.53 -10.26 30.86
C VAL A 55 -3.34 -9.39 30.49
N ALA A 56 -2.85 -9.66 29.27
CA ALA A 56 -2.14 -8.71 28.41
C ALA A 56 -1.06 -7.87 29.09
N GLN A 57 0.18 -8.19 28.84
CA GLN A 57 1.28 -7.24 29.06
C GLN A 57 1.29 -6.21 27.93
N ALA A 58 1.43 -4.95 28.29
CA ALA A 58 1.57 -3.86 27.34
C ALA A 58 2.79 -4.06 26.44
N THR A 59 2.64 -3.83 25.15
CA THR A 59 3.77 -3.75 24.23
C THR A 59 4.49 -2.43 24.40
N LYS A 60 5.79 -2.50 24.62
CA LYS A 60 6.65 -1.33 24.78
C LYS A 60 7.42 -1.06 23.50
N ILE A 61 7.36 0.18 23.03
CA ILE A 61 8.09 0.64 21.86
C ILE A 61 9.24 1.53 22.32
N TYR A 62 10.43 1.18 21.89
CA TYR A 62 11.68 1.88 22.21
C TYR A 62 12.26 2.52 20.93
N SER A 63 12.87 3.68 21.09
CA SER A 63 13.70 4.31 20.07
C SER A 63 15.04 3.58 19.89
N ALA A 64 15.84 4.01 18.92
CA ALA A 64 17.16 3.43 18.66
C ALA A 64 18.18 3.66 19.79
N ASP A 65 17.92 4.63 20.66
CA ASP A 65 18.68 4.95 21.86
C ASP A 65 18.06 4.37 23.14
N ASP A 66 17.26 3.30 22.99
CA ASP A 66 16.59 2.55 24.07
C ASP A 66 15.63 3.40 24.94
N ARG A 67 15.23 4.58 24.50
CA ARG A 67 14.24 5.39 25.19
C ARG A 67 12.83 4.84 24.91
N LEU A 68 12.04 4.65 25.97
CA LEU A 68 10.63 4.27 25.82
C LEU A 68 9.85 5.43 25.18
N ILE A 69 9.30 5.20 23.98
CA ILE A 69 8.53 6.20 23.22
C ILE A 69 7.03 5.90 23.21
N ALA A 70 6.64 4.65 23.44
CA ALA A 70 5.24 4.30 23.63
C ALA A 70 5.09 3.04 24.49
N ASN A 71 3.96 2.97 25.17
CA ASN A 71 3.51 1.81 25.91
C ASN A 71 2.10 1.47 25.40
N LEU A 72 2.01 0.57 24.44
CA LEU A 72 0.74 0.19 23.83
C LEU A 72 0.03 -0.77 24.79
N TYR A 73 -0.96 -0.28 25.48
CA TYR A 73 -1.82 -1.07 26.35
C TYR A 73 -3.28 -0.73 26.08
N MET A 74 -4.10 -1.64 26.52
CA MET A 74 -5.53 -1.49 26.37
C MET A 74 -6.12 -0.80 27.61
N GLU A 75 -6.49 0.43 27.46
CA GLU A 75 -7.18 1.14 28.53
C GLU A 75 -8.70 1.02 28.51
N ASN A 76 -9.29 0.50 27.47
CA ASN A 76 -10.75 0.42 27.37
C ASN A 76 -11.28 -0.99 27.66
N ARG A 77 -10.84 -1.60 28.78
CA ARG A 77 -11.52 -2.75 29.31
C ARG A 77 -12.39 -2.30 30.48
N GLN A 78 -13.67 -2.13 30.24
CA GLN A 78 -14.67 -2.06 31.29
C GLN A 78 -15.24 -3.47 31.43
N VAL A 79 -14.86 -4.11 32.54
CA VAL A 79 -15.44 -5.40 32.92
C VAL A 79 -16.83 -5.14 33.44
N VAL A 80 -17.82 -5.80 32.82
CA VAL A 80 -19.24 -5.76 33.26
C VAL A 80 -19.69 -7.16 33.53
N ASP A 81 -20.61 -7.30 34.49
CA ASP A 81 -21.28 -8.58 34.74
C ASP A 81 -22.08 -9.01 33.49
N LEU A 82 -22.39 -10.29 33.39
CA LEU A 82 -23.12 -10.82 32.22
C LEU A 82 -24.48 -10.10 32.02
N ASP A 83 -25.14 -9.72 33.08
CA ASP A 83 -26.40 -8.96 33.08
C ASP A 83 -26.24 -7.54 32.51
N GLY A 84 -25.02 -7.00 32.51
CA GLY A 84 -24.65 -5.73 31.90
C GLY A 84 -24.40 -5.83 30.38
N ILE A 85 -24.53 -7.02 29.81
CA ILE A 85 -24.36 -7.27 28.36
C ILE A 85 -25.70 -7.67 27.76
N SER A 86 -26.10 -7.03 26.66
CA SER A 86 -27.35 -7.36 25.96
C SER A 86 -27.48 -8.87 25.71
N PRO A 87 -28.62 -9.48 26.05
CA PRO A 87 -28.88 -10.88 25.74
C PRO A 87 -28.73 -11.21 24.25
N TYR A 88 -29.01 -10.23 23.38
CA TYR A 88 -28.81 -10.39 21.93
C TYR A 88 -27.33 -10.57 21.56
N LEU A 89 -26.40 -9.88 22.22
CA LEU A 89 -24.98 -10.08 21.98
C LEU A 89 -24.50 -11.44 22.52
N GLN A 90 -24.98 -11.84 23.70
CA GLN A 90 -24.68 -13.16 24.28
C GLN A 90 -25.14 -14.27 23.29
N HIS A 91 -26.37 -14.21 22.79
CA HIS A 91 -26.92 -15.16 21.83
C HIS A 91 -26.21 -15.11 20.48
N ALA A 92 -25.89 -13.90 19.97
CA ALA A 92 -25.19 -13.74 18.71
C ALA A 92 -23.79 -14.39 18.75
N ILE A 93 -23.05 -14.20 19.82
CA ILE A 93 -21.73 -14.83 20.01
C ILE A 93 -21.85 -16.34 20.09
N VAL A 94 -22.76 -16.86 20.89
CA VAL A 94 -23.01 -18.31 21.00
C VAL A 94 -23.40 -18.89 19.65
N ALA A 95 -24.31 -18.22 18.95
CA ALA A 95 -24.81 -18.69 17.65
C ALA A 95 -23.73 -18.86 16.57
N VAL A 96 -22.68 -18.00 16.59
CA VAL A 96 -21.68 -17.98 15.52
C VAL A 96 -20.32 -18.56 15.91
N GLU A 97 -19.95 -18.49 17.19
CA GLU A 97 -18.67 -18.99 17.66
C GLU A 97 -18.74 -20.39 18.25
N ASP A 98 -19.89 -20.76 18.85
CA ASP A 98 -20.03 -22.04 19.53
C ASP A 98 -21.51 -22.43 19.73
N GLU A 99 -22.15 -22.84 18.64
CA GLU A 99 -23.60 -23.18 18.58
C GLU A 99 -24.05 -24.12 19.71
N ARG A 100 -23.18 -25.01 20.16
CA ARG A 100 -23.47 -26.00 21.21
C ARG A 100 -22.80 -25.68 22.55
N PHE A 101 -22.45 -24.44 22.80
CA PHE A 101 -21.74 -23.99 23.98
C PHE A 101 -22.30 -24.55 25.27
N TYR A 102 -23.63 -24.51 25.46
CA TYR A 102 -24.31 -24.99 26.67
C TYR A 102 -24.44 -26.53 26.76
N THR A 103 -24.01 -27.27 25.74
CA THR A 103 -24.25 -28.77 25.71
C THR A 103 -22.96 -29.58 25.78
N HIS A 104 -21.78 -28.98 25.57
CA HIS A 104 -20.47 -29.65 25.69
C HIS A 104 -19.71 -29.20 26.94
N ASN A 105 -18.59 -29.86 27.24
CA ASN A 105 -17.70 -29.52 28.34
C ASN A 105 -16.30 -29.12 27.84
N GLY A 106 -16.12 -27.84 27.53
CA GLY A 106 -14.84 -27.24 27.14
C GLY A 106 -14.44 -27.44 25.68
N PHE A 107 -14.79 -28.57 25.06
CA PHE A 107 -14.55 -28.84 23.64
C PHE A 107 -15.72 -29.58 23.00
N ASP A 108 -15.99 -29.25 21.76
CA ASP A 108 -17.11 -29.81 21.00
C ASP A 108 -16.66 -30.93 20.04
N THR A 109 -16.80 -32.20 20.46
CA THR A 109 -16.39 -33.33 19.64
C THR A 109 -17.21 -33.48 18.36
N VAL A 110 -18.50 -33.12 18.37
CA VAL A 110 -19.37 -33.18 17.20
C VAL A 110 -19.01 -32.07 16.21
N GLY A 111 -18.75 -30.87 16.71
CA GLY A 111 -18.26 -29.74 15.90
C GLY A 111 -16.91 -30.03 15.23
N ILE A 112 -15.99 -30.66 15.94
CA ILE A 112 -14.70 -31.07 15.37
C ILE A 112 -14.89 -32.04 14.19
N VAL A 113 -15.78 -33.02 14.34
CA VAL A 113 -16.09 -34.00 13.25
C VAL A 113 -16.78 -33.29 12.09
N ARG A 114 -17.77 -32.42 12.38
CA ARG A 114 -18.46 -31.64 11.35
C ARG A 114 -17.47 -30.75 10.56
N ALA A 115 -16.69 -29.93 11.23
CA ALA A 115 -15.71 -29.06 10.60
C ALA A 115 -14.68 -29.85 9.78
N PHE A 116 -14.24 -31.02 10.26
CA PHE A 116 -13.34 -31.88 9.51
C PHE A 116 -13.96 -32.35 8.18
N VAL A 117 -15.22 -32.77 8.20
CA VAL A 117 -15.96 -33.22 6.99
C VAL A 117 -16.19 -32.07 6.04
N THR A 118 -16.61 -30.90 6.55
CA THR A 118 -16.83 -29.68 5.74
C THR A 118 -15.55 -29.22 5.06
N ASN A 119 -14.45 -29.09 5.81
CA ASN A 119 -13.16 -28.66 5.30
C ASN A 119 -12.56 -29.66 4.29
N LEU A 120 -12.77 -30.95 4.51
CA LEU A 120 -12.36 -31.97 3.56
C LEU A 120 -13.16 -31.90 2.25
N ALA A 121 -14.46 -31.64 2.32
CA ALA A 121 -15.32 -31.50 1.16
C ALA A 121 -15.04 -30.23 0.35
N ALA A 122 -14.69 -29.14 1.03
CA ALA A 122 -14.35 -27.85 0.43
C ALA A 122 -12.90 -27.75 -0.09
N GLY A 123 -12.02 -28.67 0.30
CA GLY A 123 -10.60 -28.64 -0.06
C GLY A 123 -9.80 -27.53 0.60
N GLY A 124 -10.34 -26.91 1.67
CA GLY A 124 -9.75 -25.81 2.43
C GLY A 124 -10.39 -25.65 3.80
N VAL A 125 -9.93 -24.66 4.57
CA VAL A 125 -10.49 -24.36 5.90
C VAL A 125 -11.68 -23.41 5.74
N GLU A 126 -12.90 -23.94 5.76
CA GLU A 126 -14.15 -23.17 5.72
C GLU A 126 -14.84 -23.08 7.08
N GLU A 127 -14.65 -24.06 7.96
CA GLU A 127 -15.30 -24.10 9.26
C GLU A 127 -14.29 -24.28 10.39
N GLY A 128 -14.37 -23.43 11.42
CA GLY A 128 -13.59 -23.53 12.65
C GLY A 128 -14.33 -24.38 13.70
N ALA A 129 -13.59 -25.18 14.46
CA ALA A 129 -14.15 -26.05 15.52
C ALA A 129 -13.65 -25.66 16.92
N SER A 130 -13.21 -24.43 17.13
CA SER A 130 -12.77 -23.95 18.44
C SER A 130 -13.94 -23.42 19.25
N THR A 131 -14.13 -23.92 20.47
CA THR A 131 -15.18 -23.44 21.38
C THR A 131 -14.87 -22.08 21.98
N ILE A 132 -15.87 -21.37 22.51
CA ILE A 132 -15.72 -20.12 23.28
C ILE A 132 -14.69 -20.31 24.37
N THR A 133 -14.75 -21.41 25.13
CA THR A 133 -13.83 -21.73 26.22
C THR A 133 -12.39 -21.90 25.71
N GLN A 134 -12.19 -22.60 24.59
CA GLN A 134 -10.88 -22.75 23.99
C GLN A 134 -10.32 -21.41 23.50
N GLN A 135 -11.15 -20.54 22.92
CA GLN A 135 -10.75 -19.20 22.50
C GLN A 135 -10.35 -18.34 23.72
N TYR A 136 -11.09 -18.41 24.82
CA TYR A 136 -10.77 -17.73 26.07
C TYR A 136 -9.43 -18.21 26.63
N ILE A 137 -9.21 -19.53 26.74
CA ILE A 137 -7.93 -20.11 27.20
C ILE A 137 -6.77 -19.66 26.31
N ARG A 138 -6.94 -19.66 25.00
CA ARG A 138 -5.93 -19.18 24.03
C ARG A 138 -5.61 -17.70 24.22
N ALA A 139 -6.64 -16.88 24.54
CA ALA A 139 -6.48 -15.44 24.72
C ALA A 139 -5.84 -15.07 26.06
N THR A 140 -5.90 -15.96 27.07
CA THR A 140 -5.45 -15.72 28.45
C THR A 140 -4.32 -16.66 28.84
N VAL A 141 -4.65 -17.85 29.31
CA VAL A 141 -3.73 -18.82 29.91
C VAL A 141 -2.61 -19.27 28.94
N LEU A 142 -2.92 -19.38 27.66
CA LEU A 142 -1.97 -19.73 26.58
C LEU A 142 -1.64 -18.55 25.67
N ALA A 143 -1.70 -17.33 26.18
CA ALA A 143 -1.41 -16.11 25.40
C ALA A 143 -0.03 -16.16 24.74
N GLY A 144 0.98 -16.71 25.40
CA GLY A 144 2.34 -16.89 24.84
C GLY A 144 2.43 -17.92 23.72
N GLU A 145 1.46 -18.85 23.61
CA GLU A 145 1.41 -19.88 22.56
C GLU A 145 0.40 -19.55 21.46
N ARG A 146 -0.22 -18.38 21.49
CA ARG A 146 -1.38 -18.01 20.64
C ARG A 146 -1.12 -18.15 19.13
N TYR A 147 0.12 -17.91 18.70
CA TYR A 147 0.54 -17.96 17.30
C TYR A 147 1.16 -19.29 16.87
N ASP A 148 1.34 -20.22 17.82
CA ASP A 148 1.76 -21.57 17.49
C ASP A 148 0.63 -22.31 16.76
N ILE A 149 0.80 -22.56 15.45
CA ILE A 149 -0.14 -23.35 14.64
C ILE A 149 0.23 -24.82 14.75
N SER A 150 0.05 -25.40 15.95
CA SER A 150 0.39 -26.80 16.20
C SER A 150 -0.74 -27.59 16.82
N TYR A 151 -0.76 -28.92 16.58
CA TYR A 151 -1.63 -29.85 17.27
C TYR A 151 -1.35 -29.87 18.79
N ARG A 152 -0.12 -29.61 19.19
CA ARG A 152 0.26 -29.49 20.59
C ARG A 152 -0.56 -28.39 21.27
N ARG A 153 -0.53 -27.17 20.75
CA ARG A 153 -1.32 -26.06 21.28
C ARG A 153 -2.83 -26.41 21.33
N LYS A 154 -3.38 -27.00 20.27
CA LYS A 154 -4.79 -27.38 20.21
C LYS A 154 -5.17 -28.42 21.28
N ALA A 155 -4.31 -29.38 21.58
CA ALA A 155 -4.52 -30.33 22.66
C ALA A 155 -4.47 -29.65 24.04
N ARG A 156 -3.56 -28.70 24.23
CA ARG A 156 -3.41 -27.91 25.46
C ARG A 156 -4.64 -27.00 25.69
N GLU A 157 -5.12 -26.32 24.63
CA GLU A 157 -6.35 -25.52 24.65
C GLU A 157 -7.56 -26.38 25.10
N ALA A 158 -7.77 -27.52 24.45
CA ALA A 158 -8.89 -28.40 24.74
C ALA A 158 -8.87 -28.95 26.17
N TYR A 159 -7.68 -29.35 26.63
CA TYR A 159 -7.52 -29.87 27.99
C TYR A 159 -7.76 -28.79 29.06
N LEU A 160 -7.19 -27.60 28.90
CA LEU A 160 -7.41 -26.48 29.82
C LEU A 160 -8.86 -25.97 29.78
N ALA A 161 -9.49 -25.94 28.60
CA ALA A 161 -10.91 -25.59 28.45
C ALA A 161 -11.80 -26.56 29.21
N TYR A 162 -11.54 -27.87 29.08
CA TYR A 162 -12.24 -28.88 29.87
C TYR A 162 -12.06 -28.66 31.39
N GLN A 163 -10.82 -28.42 31.84
CA GLN A 163 -10.55 -28.16 33.24
C GLN A 163 -11.24 -26.89 33.78
N LEU A 164 -11.33 -25.84 32.96
CA LEU A 164 -11.98 -24.59 33.31
C LEU A 164 -13.48 -24.81 33.54
N GLU A 165 -14.15 -25.51 32.66
CA GLU A 165 -15.59 -25.80 32.74
C GLU A 165 -15.96 -26.81 33.85
N GLN A 166 -14.98 -27.50 34.42
CA GLN A 166 -15.21 -28.27 35.67
C GLN A 166 -15.24 -27.38 36.94
N ARG A 167 -14.79 -26.13 36.83
CA ARG A 167 -14.66 -25.21 37.97
C ARG A 167 -15.60 -24.02 37.87
N MET A 168 -16.10 -23.69 36.69
CA MET A 168 -16.92 -22.52 36.41
C MET A 168 -18.15 -22.90 35.60
N SER A 169 -19.22 -22.18 35.79
CA SER A 169 -20.45 -22.32 35.01
C SER A 169 -20.25 -21.77 33.60
N LYS A 170 -21.12 -22.17 32.69
CA LYS A 170 -21.14 -21.65 31.31
C LYS A 170 -21.29 -20.14 31.24
N ASP A 171 -22.14 -19.57 32.09
CA ASP A 171 -22.39 -18.14 32.15
C ASP A 171 -21.14 -17.37 32.65
N GLU A 172 -20.43 -17.91 33.64
CA GLU A 172 -19.16 -17.33 34.07
C GLU A 172 -18.11 -17.36 32.94
N VAL A 173 -18.00 -18.47 32.24
CA VAL A 173 -17.08 -18.59 31.08
C VAL A 173 -17.47 -17.62 29.96
N LEU A 174 -18.76 -17.48 29.65
CA LEU A 174 -19.25 -16.54 28.64
C LEU A 174 -18.97 -15.10 29.04
N ALA A 175 -19.21 -14.75 30.31
CA ALA A 175 -18.89 -13.43 30.84
C ALA A 175 -17.40 -13.10 30.70
N MET A 176 -16.54 -14.05 31.09
CA MET A 176 -15.09 -13.89 30.92
C MET A 176 -14.68 -13.74 29.46
N TYR A 177 -15.24 -14.50 28.55
CA TYR A 177 -14.97 -14.40 27.11
C TYR A 177 -15.41 -13.04 26.56
N LEU A 178 -16.66 -12.63 26.84
CA LEU A 178 -17.23 -11.36 26.39
C LEU A 178 -16.49 -10.14 26.95
N ASN A 179 -15.84 -10.25 28.09
CA ASN A 179 -15.00 -9.21 28.67
C ASN A 179 -13.53 -9.26 28.15
N THR A 180 -13.16 -10.27 27.36
CA THR A 180 -11.77 -10.51 27.00
C THR A 180 -11.51 -10.40 25.50
N VAL A 181 -12.46 -10.85 24.66
CA VAL A 181 -12.26 -10.95 23.23
C VAL A 181 -12.12 -9.57 22.57
N TYR A 182 -11.31 -9.52 21.52
CA TYR A 182 -11.11 -8.31 20.72
C TYR A 182 -12.20 -8.15 19.66
N PHE A 183 -12.87 -7.01 19.66
CA PHE A 183 -13.97 -6.68 18.76
C PHE A 183 -13.59 -5.65 17.67
N GLY A 184 -12.33 -5.29 17.50
CA GLY A 184 -11.92 -4.24 16.55
C GLY A 184 -11.85 -2.85 17.21
N GLU A 185 -11.39 -1.84 16.49
CA GLU A 185 -11.30 -0.43 16.91
C GLU A 185 -10.61 -0.20 18.27
N GLY A 186 -9.66 -1.07 18.64
CA GLY A 186 -9.02 -1.02 19.94
C GLY A 186 -9.91 -1.51 21.11
N ALA A 187 -11.13 -2.00 20.83
CA ALA A 187 -12.10 -2.40 21.82
C ALA A 187 -11.93 -3.87 22.24
N TYR A 188 -11.69 -4.10 23.49
CA TYR A 188 -11.66 -5.42 24.11
C TYR A 188 -12.75 -5.54 25.16
N GLY A 189 -13.53 -6.56 24.98
CA GLY A 189 -14.76 -6.75 25.74
C GLY A 189 -15.94 -6.00 25.12
N ALA A 190 -17.13 -6.55 25.44
CA ALA A 190 -18.42 -6.12 24.91
C ALA A 190 -18.74 -4.65 25.19
N GLU A 191 -18.45 -4.19 26.41
CA GLU A 191 -18.70 -2.80 26.81
C GLU A 191 -17.85 -1.82 25.99
N ALA A 192 -16.55 -2.11 25.87
CA ALA A 192 -15.65 -1.29 25.08
C ALA A 192 -16.05 -1.27 23.60
N ALA A 193 -16.51 -2.41 23.05
CA ALA A 193 -16.97 -2.51 21.66
C ALA A 193 -18.25 -1.71 21.44
N SER A 194 -19.21 -1.80 22.36
CA SER A 194 -20.46 -1.03 22.29
C SER A 194 -20.21 0.47 22.29
N LEU A 195 -19.35 0.92 23.19
CA LEU A 195 -18.93 2.32 23.25
C LEU A 195 -18.17 2.77 21.99
N ALA A 196 -17.28 1.93 21.45
CA ALA A 196 -16.49 2.27 20.28
C ALA A 196 -17.31 2.36 19.00
N TYR A 197 -18.33 1.53 18.82
CA TYR A 197 -19.14 1.50 17.62
C TYR A 197 -20.40 2.37 17.71
N PHE A 198 -21.02 2.46 18.89
CA PHE A 198 -22.36 3.03 19.07
C PHE A 198 -22.47 4.07 20.17
N ASN A 199 -21.37 4.32 20.90
CA ASN A 199 -21.34 5.30 22.02
C ASN A 199 -22.43 5.05 23.07
N LYS A 200 -22.75 3.78 23.35
CA LYS A 200 -23.73 3.36 24.35
C LYS A 200 -23.28 2.10 25.09
N HIS A 201 -23.93 1.79 26.22
CA HIS A 201 -23.59 0.62 27.02
C HIS A 201 -23.92 -0.70 26.29
N ALA A 202 -23.16 -1.75 26.58
CA ALA A 202 -23.36 -3.08 25.99
C ALA A 202 -24.73 -3.67 26.27
N SER A 203 -25.38 -3.30 27.37
CA SER A 203 -26.75 -3.69 27.73
C SER A 203 -27.81 -3.09 26.79
N GLU A 204 -27.49 -2.02 26.07
CA GLU A 204 -28.43 -1.26 25.23
C GLU A 204 -28.36 -1.64 23.76
N LEU A 205 -27.52 -2.62 23.40
CA LEU A 205 -27.36 -3.05 22.01
C LEU A 205 -28.67 -3.66 21.46
N THR A 206 -29.10 -3.18 20.29
CA THR A 206 -30.20 -3.78 19.51
C THR A 206 -29.76 -5.14 18.94
N ILE A 207 -30.70 -5.86 18.34
CA ILE A 207 -30.41 -7.15 17.66
C ILE A 207 -29.40 -6.93 16.52
N ALA A 208 -29.60 -5.91 15.68
CA ALA A 208 -28.74 -5.63 14.55
C ALA A 208 -27.33 -5.21 14.97
N GLU A 209 -27.21 -4.38 16.00
CA GLU A 209 -25.94 -3.93 16.55
C GLU A 209 -25.18 -5.07 17.23
N ALA A 210 -25.87 -5.88 18.02
CA ALA A 210 -25.33 -7.10 18.65
C ALA A 210 -24.79 -8.08 17.60
N ALA A 211 -25.54 -8.29 16.51
CA ALA A 211 -25.11 -9.14 15.40
C ALA A 211 -23.90 -8.54 14.66
N LEU A 212 -23.81 -7.21 14.52
CA LEU A 212 -22.64 -6.54 13.97
C LEU A 212 -21.40 -6.80 14.83
N VAL A 213 -21.49 -6.50 16.14
CA VAL A 213 -20.38 -6.69 17.09
C VAL A 213 -19.93 -8.15 17.09
N ALA A 214 -20.85 -9.11 17.17
CA ALA A 214 -20.51 -10.54 17.11
C ALA A 214 -19.86 -10.93 15.78
N GLY A 215 -20.29 -10.33 14.67
CA GLY A 215 -19.71 -10.58 13.35
C GLY A 215 -18.27 -10.13 13.21
N VAL A 216 -17.91 -9.01 13.81
CA VAL A 216 -16.57 -8.43 13.75
C VAL A 216 -15.52 -9.32 14.41
N VAL A 217 -15.86 -10.09 15.45
CA VAL A 217 -14.91 -10.96 16.18
C VAL A 217 -14.14 -11.90 15.27
N ASN A 218 -14.76 -12.38 14.20
CA ASN A 218 -14.14 -13.33 13.27
C ASN A 218 -12.88 -12.78 12.58
N SER A 219 -12.88 -11.50 12.23
CA SER A 219 -11.73 -10.81 11.62
C SER A 219 -11.79 -9.30 11.89
N PRO A 220 -11.46 -8.87 13.11
CA PRO A 220 -11.73 -7.51 13.58
C PRO A 220 -11.09 -6.40 12.74
N SER A 221 -9.91 -6.66 12.16
CA SER A 221 -9.19 -5.68 11.33
C SER A 221 -9.75 -5.55 9.91
N THR A 222 -10.40 -6.60 9.37
CA THR A 222 -10.94 -6.60 8.00
C THR A 222 -12.44 -6.36 7.94
N LEU A 223 -13.14 -6.54 9.07
CA LEU A 223 -14.59 -6.41 9.19
C LEU A 223 -14.98 -5.16 10.01
N SER A 224 -14.05 -4.23 10.25
CA SER A 224 -14.38 -2.95 10.86
C SER A 224 -15.45 -2.23 10.00
N PRO A 225 -16.60 -1.85 10.57
CA PRO A 225 -17.65 -1.16 9.81
C PRO A 225 -17.24 0.26 9.38
N TYR A 226 -16.18 0.82 9.94
CA TYR A 226 -15.61 2.10 9.52
C TYR A 226 -14.74 1.98 8.27
N ASP A 227 -13.99 0.87 8.15
CA ASP A 227 -13.05 0.66 7.05
C ASP A 227 -13.66 -0.19 5.92
N ASN A 228 -14.58 -1.12 6.26
CA ASN A 228 -15.23 -2.05 5.34
C ASN A 228 -16.72 -2.21 5.68
N PRO A 229 -17.54 -1.19 5.46
CA PRO A 229 -18.97 -1.23 5.81
C PRO A 229 -19.73 -2.33 5.07
N GLU A 230 -19.41 -2.62 3.81
CA GLU A 230 -20.08 -3.66 3.02
C GLU A 230 -19.77 -5.06 3.58
N GLY A 231 -18.52 -5.33 3.92
CA GLY A 231 -18.11 -6.58 4.56
C GLY A 231 -18.75 -6.76 5.93
N ALA A 232 -18.81 -5.69 6.72
CA ALA A 232 -19.44 -5.69 8.03
C ALA A 232 -20.95 -5.98 7.95
N VAL A 233 -21.67 -5.33 7.01
CA VAL A 233 -23.09 -5.61 6.75
C VAL A 233 -23.30 -7.04 6.31
N SER A 234 -22.52 -7.54 5.37
CA SER A 234 -22.61 -8.93 4.90
C SER A 234 -22.42 -9.93 6.05
N ARG A 235 -21.43 -9.66 6.92
CA ARG A 235 -21.17 -10.53 8.08
C ARG A 235 -22.28 -10.43 9.14
N ARG A 236 -22.82 -9.23 9.40
CA ARG A 236 -24.00 -9.02 10.25
C ARG A 236 -25.18 -9.85 9.77
N GLN A 237 -25.47 -9.83 8.47
CA GLN A 237 -26.57 -10.62 7.87
C GLN A 237 -26.38 -12.11 8.13
N TRP A 238 -25.16 -12.61 8.01
CA TRP A 238 -24.84 -13.99 8.29
C TRP A 238 -25.07 -14.34 9.78
N VAL A 239 -24.65 -13.45 10.71
CA VAL A 239 -24.90 -13.62 12.15
C VAL A 239 -26.40 -13.67 12.46
N LEU A 240 -27.18 -12.72 11.90
CA LEU A 240 -28.63 -12.68 12.05
C LEU A 240 -29.30 -13.97 11.56
N SER A 241 -28.84 -14.51 10.43
CA SER A 241 -29.38 -15.80 9.94
C SER A 241 -29.09 -16.94 10.91
N LYS A 242 -27.91 -16.96 11.55
CA LYS A 242 -27.55 -17.96 12.55
C LYS A 242 -28.38 -17.85 13.85
N MET A 243 -28.58 -16.60 14.29
CA MET A 243 -29.49 -16.37 15.44
C MET A 243 -30.91 -16.81 15.15
N HIS A 244 -31.42 -16.57 13.96
CA HIS A 244 -32.75 -17.00 13.54
C HIS A 244 -32.84 -18.53 13.38
N GLU A 245 -31.87 -19.16 12.69
CA GLU A 245 -31.81 -20.62 12.54
C GLU A 245 -31.83 -21.37 13.88
N GLN A 246 -31.25 -20.76 14.92
CA GLN A 246 -31.17 -21.31 16.27
C GLN A 246 -32.31 -20.82 17.21
N ALA A 247 -33.30 -20.12 16.66
CA ALA A 247 -34.46 -19.59 17.37
C ALA A 247 -34.15 -18.63 18.54
N TYR A 248 -33.02 -17.90 18.46
CA TYR A 248 -32.69 -16.79 19.37
C TYR A 248 -33.49 -15.53 19.07
N ILE A 249 -33.94 -15.37 17.82
CA ILE A 249 -34.80 -14.27 17.36
C ILE A 249 -35.94 -14.82 16.51
N THR A 250 -37.08 -14.14 16.54
CA THR A 250 -38.27 -14.47 15.75
C THR A 250 -38.14 -14.05 14.30
N ASP A 251 -39.06 -14.51 13.42
CA ASP A 251 -39.14 -14.11 12.02
C ASP A 251 -39.26 -12.60 11.88
N ASP A 252 -40.12 -11.95 12.67
CA ASP A 252 -40.35 -10.51 12.63
C ASP A 252 -39.12 -9.71 13.08
N GLU A 253 -38.45 -10.16 14.14
CA GLU A 253 -37.20 -9.55 14.62
C GLU A 253 -36.06 -9.72 13.60
N TYR A 254 -35.96 -10.88 12.96
CA TYR A 254 -34.99 -11.15 11.92
C TYR A 254 -35.14 -10.19 10.72
N GLU A 255 -36.38 -10.10 10.19
CA GLU A 255 -36.63 -9.22 9.05
C GLU A 255 -36.47 -7.74 9.39
N ALA A 256 -36.81 -7.31 10.61
CA ALA A 256 -36.56 -5.95 11.07
C ALA A 256 -35.06 -5.63 11.17
N ALA A 257 -34.27 -6.51 11.81
CA ALA A 257 -32.84 -6.31 12.02
C ALA A 257 -32.02 -6.35 10.71
N LYS A 258 -32.48 -7.08 9.70
CA LYS A 258 -31.83 -7.15 8.38
C LYS A 258 -31.78 -5.81 7.65
N VAL A 259 -32.82 -4.99 7.78
CA VAL A 259 -32.94 -3.72 7.07
C VAL A 259 -32.53 -2.52 7.91
N GLU A 260 -32.18 -2.74 9.17
CA GLU A 260 -31.68 -1.70 10.07
C GLU A 260 -30.34 -1.16 9.58
N ASP A 261 -30.19 0.18 9.58
CA ASP A 261 -28.93 0.85 9.26
C ASP A 261 -27.86 0.54 10.31
N LEU A 262 -26.59 0.84 10.00
CA LEU A 262 -25.49 0.56 10.93
C LEU A 262 -25.49 1.44 12.19
N HIS A 263 -26.10 2.63 12.14
CA HIS A 263 -26.21 3.60 13.26
C HIS A 263 -24.90 3.85 14.01
N LEU A 264 -23.76 3.83 13.27
CA LEU A 264 -22.46 4.02 13.90
C LEU A 264 -22.36 5.42 14.51
N ASP A 265 -22.04 5.48 15.79
CA ASP A 265 -21.70 6.69 16.52
C ASP A 265 -20.35 6.47 17.20
N ARG A 266 -19.29 7.01 16.57
CA ARG A 266 -17.94 6.81 17.08
C ARG A 266 -17.75 7.62 18.35
N ALA A 267 -17.62 6.94 19.48
CA ALA A 267 -17.12 7.61 20.68
C ALA A 267 -15.80 8.35 20.33
N PRO A 268 -15.57 9.57 20.87
CA PRO A 268 -14.28 10.22 20.73
C PRO A 268 -13.21 9.21 21.14
N GLN A 269 -12.31 8.84 20.19
CA GLN A 269 -11.23 7.94 20.56
C GLN A 269 -10.45 8.61 21.68
N LEU A 270 -10.51 8.01 22.84
CA LEU A 270 -9.60 8.37 23.93
C LEU A 270 -8.20 8.29 23.34
N ASP A 271 -7.46 9.39 23.43
CA ASP A 271 -6.07 9.46 22.98
C ASP A 271 -5.35 8.21 23.45
N GLU A 272 -4.50 7.66 22.58
CA GLU A 272 -3.68 6.50 22.90
C GLU A 272 -2.82 6.87 24.11
N GLN A 273 -3.38 6.70 25.29
CA GLN A 273 -2.64 6.91 26.52
C GLN A 273 -1.45 5.98 26.45
N GLY A 274 -0.26 6.53 26.60
CA GLY A 274 0.98 5.78 26.54
C GLY A 274 1.89 6.09 25.38
N VAL A 275 1.54 7.01 24.47
CA VAL A 275 2.49 7.55 23.49
C VAL A 275 3.19 8.77 24.10
N TYR A 276 4.49 8.65 24.34
CA TYR A 276 5.29 9.68 25.00
C TYR A 276 6.06 10.58 24.04
N ALA A 277 6.33 10.09 22.81
CA ALA A 277 7.08 10.80 21.79
C ALA A 277 6.73 10.31 20.39
N ALA A 278 6.93 11.15 19.37
CA ALA A 278 6.82 10.82 17.95
C ALA A 278 5.52 10.09 17.57
N PRO A 279 4.32 10.63 17.85
CA PRO A 279 3.06 9.87 17.73
C PRO A 279 2.80 9.37 16.31
N TYR A 280 3.15 10.11 15.29
CA TYR A 280 3.00 9.66 13.90
C TYR A 280 3.93 8.48 13.55
N PHE A 281 5.17 8.48 14.08
CA PHE A 281 6.07 7.36 13.91
C PHE A 281 5.56 6.13 14.67
N VAL A 282 5.12 6.30 15.91
CA VAL A 282 4.52 5.22 16.71
C VAL A 282 3.29 4.64 16.02
N ALA A 283 2.42 5.47 15.45
CA ALA A 283 1.25 5.01 14.69
C ALA A 283 1.66 4.19 13.44
N HIS A 284 2.74 4.59 12.76
CA HIS A 284 3.29 3.81 11.65
C HIS A 284 3.83 2.45 12.12
N VAL A 285 4.62 2.42 13.20
CA VAL A 285 5.15 1.19 13.79
C VAL A 285 4.00 0.28 14.25
N LYS A 286 2.99 0.84 14.94
CA LYS A 286 1.79 0.10 15.34
C LYS A 286 1.09 -0.57 14.17
N LYS A 287 0.93 0.17 13.05
CA LYS A 287 0.31 -0.40 11.85
C LYS A 287 1.14 -1.56 11.30
N LEU A 288 2.46 -1.41 11.17
CA LEU A 288 3.34 -2.50 10.71
C LEU A 288 3.23 -3.74 11.59
N LEU A 289 3.21 -3.54 12.93
CA LEU A 289 3.04 -4.64 13.88
C LEU A 289 1.67 -5.32 13.73
N GLN A 290 0.60 -4.53 13.56
CA GLN A 290 -0.75 -5.07 13.40
C GLN A 290 -0.93 -5.84 12.09
N ASP A 291 -0.35 -5.33 11.00
CA ASP A 291 -0.41 -5.98 9.69
C ASP A 291 0.32 -7.34 9.70
N GLU A 292 1.45 -7.46 10.41
CA GLU A 292 2.28 -8.67 10.46
C GLU A 292 1.84 -9.66 11.56
N TYR A 293 1.57 -9.16 12.77
CA TYR A 293 1.35 -10.00 13.95
C TYR A 293 -0.10 -9.99 14.45
N GLY A 294 -0.95 -9.17 13.86
CA GLY A 294 -2.34 -8.99 14.29
C GLY A 294 -2.47 -8.17 15.57
N THR A 295 -3.62 -7.53 15.72
CA THR A 295 -3.91 -6.55 16.79
C THR A 295 -3.71 -7.12 18.18
N SER A 296 -4.09 -8.39 18.38
CA SER A 296 -4.06 -8.99 19.72
C SER A 296 -2.64 -9.16 20.27
N LEU A 297 -1.66 -9.60 19.46
CA LEU A 297 -0.28 -9.71 19.93
C LEU A 297 0.30 -8.33 20.24
N VAL A 298 -0.03 -7.34 19.40
CA VAL A 298 0.46 -5.97 19.55
C VAL A 298 0.01 -5.33 20.86
N PHE A 299 -1.19 -5.61 21.34
CA PHE A 299 -1.71 -4.97 22.55
C PHE A 299 -1.67 -5.85 23.81
N GLN A 300 -1.49 -7.16 23.67
CA GLN A 300 -1.56 -8.11 24.77
C GLN A 300 -0.31 -8.99 24.93
N GLY A 301 0.53 -9.06 23.92
CA GLY A 301 1.65 -9.99 23.89
C GLY A 301 2.87 -9.56 24.70
N GLY A 302 2.87 -8.38 25.29
CA GLY A 302 4.01 -7.90 26.07
C GLY A 302 5.30 -7.73 25.27
N LEU A 303 5.17 -7.38 23.96
CA LEU A 303 6.32 -7.24 23.08
C LEU A 303 7.21 -6.07 23.52
N LYS A 304 8.51 -6.22 23.28
CA LYS A 304 9.48 -5.13 23.32
C LYS A 304 9.92 -4.87 21.88
N VAL A 305 9.49 -3.74 21.34
CA VAL A 305 9.74 -3.33 19.95
C VAL A 305 10.83 -2.27 19.95
N TYR A 306 11.97 -2.60 19.43
CA TYR A 306 13.09 -1.68 19.23
C TYR A 306 13.02 -1.10 17.84
N THR A 307 12.90 0.21 17.75
CA THR A 307 12.72 0.91 16.47
C THR A 307 14.03 1.54 16.00
N THR A 308 13.99 2.09 14.79
CA THR A 308 15.14 2.80 14.21
C THR A 308 15.11 4.30 14.48
N LEU A 309 14.07 4.81 15.16
CA LEU A 309 13.87 6.22 15.45
C LEU A 309 15.00 6.76 16.32
N ASP A 310 15.61 7.84 15.88
CA ASP A 310 16.56 8.64 16.65
C ASP A 310 15.80 9.81 17.31
N THR A 311 15.69 9.80 18.64
CA THR A 311 14.85 10.79 19.33
C THR A 311 15.37 12.21 19.15
N ALA A 312 16.69 12.41 19.08
CA ALA A 312 17.26 13.73 18.87
C ALA A 312 16.97 14.25 17.45
N MET A 313 17.09 13.39 16.43
CA MET A 313 16.71 13.74 15.06
C MET A 313 15.22 14.00 14.93
N GLN A 314 14.38 13.24 15.62
CA GLN A 314 12.93 13.47 15.64
C GLN A 314 12.59 14.85 16.23
N ASP A 315 13.13 15.17 17.39
CA ASP A 315 12.93 16.47 18.03
C ASP A 315 13.37 17.61 17.12
N GLN A 316 14.50 17.45 16.45
CA GLN A 316 15.03 18.43 15.48
C GLN A 316 14.15 18.56 14.24
N ALA A 317 13.56 17.46 13.73
CA ALA A 317 12.66 17.47 12.60
C ALA A 317 11.36 18.22 12.93
N GLU A 318 10.77 17.91 14.07
CA GLU A 318 9.59 18.61 14.56
C GLU A 318 9.84 20.09 14.84
N ALA A 319 10.98 20.41 15.45
CA ALA A 319 11.40 21.81 15.71
C ALA A 319 11.60 22.58 14.42
N ALA A 320 12.22 21.99 13.39
CA ALA A 320 12.42 22.63 12.08
C ALA A 320 11.06 22.93 11.40
N CYS A 321 10.11 21.97 11.46
CA CYS A 321 8.76 22.17 10.92
C CYS A 321 8.03 23.28 11.67
N ARG A 322 7.96 23.21 13.01
CA ARG A 322 7.26 24.20 13.83
C ARG A 322 7.86 25.61 13.75
N LYS A 323 9.19 25.71 13.63
CA LYS A 323 9.88 27.01 13.48
C LYS A 323 9.45 27.78 12.23
N ILE A 324 9.25 27.06 11.14
CA ILE A 324 8.94 27.65 9.84
C ILE A 324 7.43 27.76 9.63
N MET A 325 6.67 26.74 10.03
CA MET A 325 5.21 26.67 9.94
C MET A 325 4.58 26.88 11.34
N ASN A 326 4.53 28.14 11.75
CA ASN A 326 4.22 28.55 13.12
C ASN A 326 2.81 29.17 13.31
N LYS A 327 1.98 29.23 12.26
CA LYS A 327 0.62 29.78 12.32
C LYS A 327 -0.41 28.67 12.17
N GLY A 328 -1.52 28.77 12.88
CA GLY A 328 -2.62 27.79 12.81
C GLY A 328 -3.23 27.63 11.40
N SER A 329 -3.13 28.67 10.55
CA SER A 329 -3.62 28.66 9.17
C SER A 329 -2.65 28.11 8.14
N ASP A 330 -1.45 27.71 8.57
CA ASP A 330 -0.41 27.17 7.66
C ASP A 330 -0.82 25.82 7.07
N PRO A 331 -0.29 25.45 5.89
CA PRO A 331 -0.48 24.12 5.32
C PRO A 331 -0.01 23.01 6.24
N ASP A 332 -0.57 21.81 6.07
CA ASP A 332 -0.01 20.60 6.62
C ASP A 332 1.36 20.29 6.00
N TYR A 333 2.14 19.46 6.70
CA TYR A 333 3.46 19.05 6.25
C TYR A 333 3.77 17.61 6.69
N ALA A 334 4.69 17.01 5.97
CA ALA A 334 5.35 15.77 6.37
C ALA A 334 6.86 15.88 6.13
N LEU A 335 7.63 15.26 7.02
CA LEU A 335 9.07 15.11 6.88
C LEU A 335 9.45 13.67 7.20
N VAL A 336 10.25 13.04 6.31
CA VAL A 336 10.81 11.70 6.55
C VAL A 336 12.30 11.75 6.32
N ALA A 337 13.07 11.24 7.26
CA ALA A 337 14.52 11.13 7.18
C ALA A 337 14.98 9.67 7.26
N ILE A 338 15.81 9.25 6.31
CA ILE A 338 16.28 7.87 6.15
C ILE A 338 17.81 7.87 6.07
N GLU A 339 18.45 6.95 6.78
CA GLU A 339 19.87 6.65 6.66
C GLU A 339 20.11 5.82 5.38
N PRO A 340 20.84 6.34 4.37
CA PRO A 340 20.91 5.69 3.06
C PRO A 340 21.52 4.29 3.07
N THR A 341 22.49 4.04 3.94
CA THR A 341 23.24 2.77 3.97
C THR A 341 22.48 1.60 4.61
N THR A 342 21.45 1.89 5.39
CA THR A 342 20.70 0.87 6.13
C THR A 342 19.19 0.89 5.85
N GLY A 343 18.66 1.97 5.30
CA GLY A 343 17.22 2.19 5.16
C GLY A 343 16.52 2.58 6.47
N LYS A 344 17.25 2.74 7.59
CA LYS A 344 16.67 3.11 8.89
C LYS A 344 15.93 4.44 8.82
N VAL A 345 14.66 4.43 9.20
CA VAL A 345 13.86 5.66 9.36
C VAL A 345 14.27 6.32 10.66
N LYS A 346 15.05 7.40 10.56
CA LYS A 346 15.63 8.10 11.71
C LYS A 346 14.69 9.14 12.30
N ALA A 347 13.83 9.76 11.47
CA ALA A 347 12.80 10.69 11.91
C ALA A 347 11.59 10.63 10.97
N LEU A 348 10.38 10.82 11.52
CA LEU A 348 9.13 10.85 10.77
C LEU A 348 8.16 11.82 11.42
N VAL A 349 7.85 12.91 10.73
CA VAL A 349 6.83 13.89 11.10
C VAL A 349 5.67 13.71 10.14
N GLY A 350 4.53 13.26 10.63
CA GLY A 350 3.36 12.93 9.80
C GLY A 350 2.31 14.01 9.72
N GLY A 351 2.49 15.14 10.41
CA GLY A 351 1.53 16.24 10.44
C GLY A 351 1.95 17.32 11.42
N ARG A 352 1.08 18.32 11.60
CA ARG A 352 1.34 19.48 12.46
C ARG A 352 1.11 19.22 13.93
N ASP A 353 0.02 18.53 14.22
CA ASP A 353 -0.49 18.30 15.56
C ASP A 353 -1.29 17.01 15.56
N TRP A 354 -0.82 16.04 16.34
CA TRP A 354 -1.42 14.73 16.46
C TRP A 354 -2.80 14.76 17.12
N ASP A 355 -3.01 15.65 18.07
CA ASP A 355 -4.26 15.71 18.84
C ASP A 355 -5.42 16.20 17.96
N THR A 356 -5.12 17.08 17.00
CA THR A 356 -6.13 17.62 16.07
C THR A 356 -6.27 16.81 14.79
N ASN A 357 -5.23 16.10 14.33
CA ASN A 357 -5.26 15.31 13.11
C ASN A 357 -4.33 14.10 13.20
N LYS A 358 -4.93 12.91 13.33
CA LYS A 358 -4.21 11.64 13.43
C LYS A 358 -3.80 11.06 12.07
N PHE A 359 -4.22 11.66 10.96
CA PHE A 359 -3.85 11.22 9.63
C PHE A 359 -2.35 11.44 9.36
N ASN A 360 -1.63 10.36 9.08
CA ASN A 360 -0.19 10.38 8.91
C ASN A 360 0.19 10.75 7.46
N PHE A 361 0.43 12.02 7.21
CA PHE A 361 0.82 12.48 5.86
C PHE A 361 2.14 11.87 5.36
N ALA A 362 3.00 11.40 6.24
CA ALA A 362 4.27 10.81 5.85
C ALA A 362 4.13 9.45 5.17
N THR A 363 3.12 8.66 5.55
CA THR A 363 2.97 7.26 5.14
C THR A 363 1.63 6.92 4.49
N GLN A 364 0.58 7.71 4.76
CA GLN A 364 -0.77 7.45 4.26
C GLN A 364 -1.19 8.41 3.15
N ALA A 365 -0.70 9.66 3.16
CA ALA A 365 -1.06 10.62 2.13
C ALA A 365 -0.37 10.28 0.82
N LYS A 366 -1.17 9.93 -0.18
CA LYS A 366 -0.74 9.87 -1.56
C LYS A 366 -0.90 11.26 -2.19
N ARG A 367 0.20 11.85 -2.61
CA ARG A 367 0.24 13.23 -3.14
C ARG A 367 1.12 13.30 -4.38
N GLN A 368 0.76 14.18 -5.30
CA GLN A 368 1.52 14.39 -6.53
C GLN A 368 2.91 14.99 -6.20
N PRO A 369 4.01 14.31 -6.55
CA PRO A 369 5.36 14.79 -6.27
C PRO A 369 5.78 15.96 -7.16
N GLY A 370 5.04 16.25 -8.22
CA GLY A 370 5.38 17.30 -9.15
C GLY A 370 6.79 17.11 -9.73
N SER A 371 7.50 18.20 -9.94
CA SER A 371 8.83 18.16 -10.54
C SER A 371 9.90 17.41 -9.75
N SER A 372 9.65 16.94 -8.53
CA SER A 372 10.61 16.05 -7.83
C SER A 372 10.69 14.69 -8.50
N PHE A 373 9.66 14.26 -9.23
CA PHE A 373 9.69 13.02 -10.02
C PHE A 373 10.66 13.06 -11.22
N LYS A 374 11.07 14.26 -11.67
CA LYS A 374 12.10 14.41 -12.72
C LYS A 374 13.44 13.77 -12.39
N MET A 375 13.71 13.51 -11.12
CA MET A 375 14.90 12.77 -10.71
C MET A 375 14.91 11.37 -11.34
N PHE A 376 13.79 10.66 -11.35
CA PHE A 376 13.69 9.32 -11.98
C PHE A 376 13.92 9.40 -13.49
N THR A 377 13.33 10.38 -14.15
CA THR A 377 13.56 10.62 -15.61
C THR A 377 15.03 10.94 -15.90
N LEU A 378 15.70 11.74 -15.07
CA LEU A 378 17.14 12.00 -15.17
C LEU A 378 17.95 10.71 -15.03
N VAL A 379 17.67 9.92 -13.98
CA VAL A 379 18.37 8.65 -13.72
C VAL A 379 18.18 7.69 -14.89
N THR A 380 16.96 7.55 -15.39
CA THR A 380 16.66 6.71 -16.55
C THR A 380 17.42 7.16 -17.81
N ALA A 381 17.49 8.48 -18.06
CA ALA A 381 18.27 9.01 -19.18
C ALA A 381 19.77 8.63 -19.07
N LEU A 382 20.32 8.74 -17.86
CA LEU A 382 21.71 8.35 -17.61
C LEU A 382 21.92 6.82 -17.70
N LYS A 383 20.96 6.00 -17.20
CA LYS A 383 20.97 4.52 -17.38
C LYS A 383 20.99 4.13 -18.86
N GLN A 384 20.25 4.85 -19.70
CA GLN A 384 20.21 4.63 -21.15
C GLN A 384 21.42 5.20 -21.89
N GLY A 385 22.40 5.76 -21.17
CA GLY A 385 23.64 6.27 -21.75
C GLY A 385 23.56 7.69 -22.30
N MET A 386 22.56 8.48 -21.91
CA MET A 386 22.45 9.88 -22.31
C MET A 386 23.46 10.74 -21.54
N PRO A 387 24.34 11.52 -22.23
CA PRO A 387 25.29 12.37 -21.52
C PRO A 387 24.62 13.60 -20.91
N PRO A 388 25.13 14.12 -19.77
CA PRO A 388 24.64 15.35 -19.15
C PRO A 388 24.62 16.57 -20.09
N THR A 389 25.48 16.55 -21.09
CA THR A 389 25.64 17.62 -22.10
C THR A 389 24.67 17.51 -23.27
N ARG A 390 23.85 16.43 -23.34
CA ARG A 390 22.82 16.27 -24.37
C ARG A 390 21.93 17.50 -24.42
N LYS A 391 21.82 18.11 -25.57
CA LYS A 391 20.96 19.27 -25.79
C LYS A 391 19.54 18.86 -26.09
N ILE A 392 18.59 19.44 -25.36
CA ILE A 392 17.16 19.21 -25.44
C ILE A 392 16.50 20.56 -25.74
N ASP A 393 15.53 20.58 -26.67
CA ASP A 393 14.76 21.78 -26.94
C ASP A 393 13.94 22.18 -25.72
N SER A 394 14.15 23.38 -25.20
CA SER A 394 13.43 23.93 -24.04
C SER A 394 12.28 24.84 -24.42
N SER A 395 12.00 25.03 -25.70
CA SER A 395 10.98 25.96 -26.19
C SER A 395 9.61 25.63 -25.61
N SER A 396 8.91 26.66 -25.14
CA SER A 396 7.58 26.54 -24.51
C SER A 396 6.51 27.25 -25.36
N PRO A 397 5.34 26.63 -25.56
CA PRO A 397 4.95 25.31 -25.06
C PRO A 397 5.62 24.16 -25.82
N ALA A 398 5.92 23.05 -25.14
CA ALA A 398 6.16 21.78 -25.80
C ALA A 398 4.81 21.16 -26.19
N ILE A 399 4.72 20.71 -27.44
CA ILE A 399 3.54 19.97 -27.96
C ILE A 399 4.01 18.55 -28.20
N ILE A 400 3.56 17.63 -27.38
CA ILE A 400 3.95 16.22 -27.44
C ILE A 400 2.81 15.44 -28.08
N PRO A 401 3.04 14.76 -29.20
CA PRO A 401 2.07 13.87 -29.80
C PRO A 401 1.70 12.74 -28.83
N THR A 402 0.43 12.40 -28.76
CA THR A 402 -0.11 11.25 -28.03
C THR A 402 -1.16 10.59 -28.91
N GLY A 403 -1.60 9.38 -28.59
CA GLY A 403 -2.64 8.67 -29.37
C GLY A 403 -3.98 9.39 -29.50
N GLY A 404 -4.06 10.63 -29.00
CA GLY A 404 -5.27 11.44 -29.04
C GLY A 404 -4.95 12.93 -29.08
N LYS A 405 -5.49 13.69 -28.11
CA LYS A 405 -5.21 15.13 -28.01
C LYS A 405 -3.75 15.36 -27.61
N PRO A 406 -2.97 16.14 -28.39
CA PRO A 406 -1.57 16.41 -28.07
C PRO A 406 -1.40 16.97 -26.66
N TRP A 407 -0.39 16.45 -25.93
CA TRP A 407 -0.06 16.95 -24.61
C TRP A 407 0.71 18.26 -24.71
N LYS A 408 0.08 19.33 -24.24
CA LYS A 408 0.65 20.68 -24.24
C LYS A 408 1.30 20.97 -22.89
N VAL A 409 2.60 21.20 -22.85
CA VAL A 409 3.37 21.47 -21.65
C VAL A 409 3.96 22.87 -21.69
N THR A 410 3.65 23.67 -20.69
CA THR A 410 4.21 25.01 -20.46
C THR A 410 5.36 24.94 -19.46
N GLY A 411 6.15 26.00 -19.36
CA GLY A 411 7.30 26.09 -18.46
C GLY A 411 8.59 25.64 -19.16
N GLY A 412 9.12 26.57 -19.92
CA GLY A 412 10.36 26.42 -20.70
C GLY A 412 11.00 27.76 -21.03
N GLY A 413 12.03 27.73 -21.84
CA GLY A 413 12.75 28.87 -22.34
C GLY A 413 12.62 29.04 -23.86
N LYS A 414 13.70 29.43 -24.49
CA LYS A 414 13.88 29.47 -25.93
C LYS A 414 15.16 28.73 -26.29
N GLY A 415 15.08 27.86 -27.32
CA GLY A 415 16.23 27.14 -27.84
C GLY A 415 16.64 25.93 -27.00
N TYR A 416 17.86 25.47 -27.21
CA TYR A 416 18.38 24.22 -26.70
C TYR A 416 19.20 24.43 -25.42
N ILE A 417 18.95 23.60 -24.41
CA ILE A 417 19.70 23.56 -23.14
C ILE A 417 20.20 22.13 -22.91
N THR A 418 21.23 21.96 -22.09
CA THR A 418 21.72 20.63 -21.75
C THR A 418 20.77 19.92 -20.77
N LEU A 419 20.83 18.58 -20.71
CA LEU A 419 20.09 17.76 -19.71
C LEU A 419 20.39 18.27 -18.29
N GLN A 420 21.66 18.57 -17.98
CA GLN A 420 22.05 19.17 -16.72
C GLN A 420 21.32 20.50 -16.47
N GLN A 421 21.34 21.43 -17.42
CA GLN A 421 20.66 22.72 -17.30
C GLN A 421 19.14 22.56 -17.14
N ALA A 422 18.54 21.64 -17.90
CA ALA A 422 17.12 21.32 -17.80
C ALA A 422 16.75 20.82 -16.40
N THR A 423 17.59 19.99 -15.80
CA THR A 423 17.41 19.44 -14.45
C THR A 423 17.55 20.52 -13.38
N VAL A 424 18.64 21.30 -13.43
CA VAL A 424 18.93 22.36 -12.47
C VAL A 424 17.85 23.45 -12.49
N GLY A 425 17.38 23.83 -13.68
CA GLY A 425 16.30 24.79 -13.89
C GLY A 425 14.88 24.17 -13.78
N SER A 426 14.77 22.86 -13.63
CA SER A 426 13.48 22.13 -13.56
C SER A 426 12.55 22.40 -14.76
N VAL A 427 13.10 22.46 -15.98
CA VAL A 427 12.41 22.93 -17.20
C VAL A 427 11.39 21.89 -17.70
N ASN A 428 10.09 22.18 -17.55
CA ASN A 428 9.01 21.23 -17.89
C ASN A 428 9.01 20.81 -19.37
N ALA A 429 9.14 21.80 -20.28
CA ALA A 429 9.10 21.54 -21.74
C ALA A 429 10.23 20.61 -22.20
N ALA A 430 11.41 20.74 -21.60
CA ALA A 430 12.54 19.85 -21.89
C ALA A 430 12.28 18.43 -21.38
N PHE A 431 11.78 18.27 -20.17
CA PHE A 431 11.47 16.94 -19.60
C PHE A 431 10.29 16.25 -20.30
N ALA A 432 9.30 17.01 -20.80
CA ALA A 432 8.23 16.45 -21.59
C ALA A 432 8.74 15.86 -22.93
N ARG A 433 9.67 16.54 -23.58
CA ARG A 433 10.34 16.02 -24.80
C ARG A 433 11.24 14.83 -24.48
N LEU A 434 11.98 14.92 -23.36
CA LEU A 434 12.85 13.86 -22.92
C LEU A 434 12.12 12.55 -22.68
N ILE A 435 11.02 12.57 -21.93
CA ILE A 435 10.25 11.34 -21.66
C ILE A 435 9.53 10.84 -22.92
N ALA A 436 9.10 11.72 -23.82
CA ALA A 436 8.54 11.31 -25.10
C ALA A 436 9.56 10.59 -25.99
N GLU A 437 10.86 10.96 -25.87
CA GLU A 437 11.97 10.32 -26.59
C GLU A 437 12.37 8.98 -25.96
N MET A 438 12.28 8.85 -24.61
CA MET A 438 12.74 7.69 -23.85
C MET A 438 11.66 6.63 -23.60
N GLY A 439 10.38 7.02 -23.65
CA GLY A 439 9.27 6.24 -23.12
C GLY A 439 9.04 6.45 -21.62
N ALA A 440 7.83 6.17 -21.17
CA ALA A 440 7.46 6.32 -19.77
C ALA A 440 7.74 5.04 -18.95
N GLU A 441 7.63 3.86 -19.54
CA GLU A 441 7.85 2.57 -18.91
C GLU A 441 9.22 2.49 -18.21
N PRO A 442 10.37 2.80 -18.87
CA PRO A 442 11.67 2.73 -18.19
C PRO A 442 11.81 3.71 -17.02
N VAL A 443 11.04 4.81 -17.03
CA VAL A 443 11.03 5.78 -15.92
C VAL A 443 10.27 5.21 -14.72
N VAL A 444 9.15 4.52 -14.98
CA VAL A 444 8.36 3.83 -13.94
C VAL A 444 9.18 2.67 -13.34
N GLU A 445 9.81 1.84 -14.18
CA GLU A 445 10.70 0.77 -13.72
C GLU A 445 11.82 1.33 -12.83
N THR A 446 12.50 2.40 -13.27
CA THR A 446 13.53 3.04 -12.47
C THR A 446 12.99 3.60 -11.14
N ALA A 447 11.76 4.12 -11.11
CA ALA A 447 11.14 4.60 -9.89
C ALA A 447 10.86 3.44 -8.90
N HIS A 448 10.36 2.32 -9.41
CA HIS A 448 10.15 1.10 -8.59
C HIS A 448 11.47 0.51 -8.09
N ASP A 449 12.47 0.35 -8.96
CA ASP A 449 13.82 -0.11 -8.57
C ASP A 449 14.40 0.73 -7.43
N MET A 450 14.16 2.03 -7.46
CA MET A 450 14.66 2.99 -6.46
C MET A 450 13.79 3.11 -5.20
N GLY A 451 12.62 2.42 -5.12
CA GLY A 451 11.84 2.33 -3.89
C GLY A 451 10.45 2.98 -3.90
N ILE A 452 9.91 3.36 -5.07
CA ILE A 452 8.49 3.72 -5.19
C ILE A 452 7.67 2.43 -5.24
N THR A 453 6.74 2.27 -4.30
CA THR A 453 5.87 1.09 -4.18
C THR A 453 4.43 1.38 -4.62
N SER A 454 4.05 2.66 -4.68
CA SER A 454 2.76 3.10 -5.22
C SER A 454 2.60 2.65 -6.68
N ASP A 455 1.38 2.23 -7.04
CA ASP A 455 1.04 1.84 -8.42
C ASP A 455 1.02 3.08 -9.34
N VAL A 456 2.16 3.35 -9.96
CA VAL A 456 2.33 4.46 -10.89
C VAL A 456 2.31 3.96 -12.33
N GLN A 457 1.45 4.55 -13.14
CA GLN A 457 1.23 4.13 -14.53
C GLN A 457 2.16 4.86 -15.50
N PRO A 458 2.59 4.23 -16.60
CA PRO A 458 3.58 4.78 -17.53
C PRO A 458 3.00 5.83 -18.49
N PHE A 459 2.34 6.85 -17.94
CA PHE A 459 1.94 8.01 -18.73
C PHE A 459 3.10 8.99 -18.90
N LEU A 460 3.22 9.62 -20.06
CA LEU A 460 4.26 10.62 -20.30
C LEU A 460 4.27 11.75 -19.27
N SER A 461 3.12 12.08 -18.71
CA SER A 461 3.00 13.11 -17.68
C SER A 461 3.68 12.73 -16.34
N ILE A 462 4.07 11.46 -16.14
CA ILE A 462 4.74 11.00 -14.91
C ILE A 462 6.05 11.77 -14.66
N THR A 463 6.77 12.17 -15.72
CA THR A 463 7.99 13.00 -15.58
C THR A 463 7.74 14.31 -14.84
N LEU A 464 6.51 14.82 -14.87
CA LEU A 464 6.09 16.01 -14.14
C LEU A 464 5.43 15.67 -12.79
N GLY A 465 5.43 14.39 -12.40
CA GLY A 465 4.88 13.93 -11.14
C GLY A 465 3.36 14.03 -11.06
N SER A 466 2.67 13.60 -12.13
CA SER A 466 1.20 13.63 -12.21
C SER A 466 0.50 12.53 -11.44
N GLN A 467 1.23 11.57 -10.89
CA GLN A 467 0.67 10.47 -10.09
C GLN A 467 1.17 10.56 -8.66
N GLU A 468 0.44 9.94 -7.76
CA GLU A 468 0.58 10.15 -6.33
C GLU A 468 1.54 9.14 -5.69
N VAL A 469 2.35 9.63 -4.77
CA VAL A 469 3.30 8.87 -3.96
C VAL A 469 3.32 9.41 -2.53
N THR A 470 3.89 8.65 -1.60
CA THR A 470 4.03 9.09 -0.21
C THR A 470 5.38 9.79 0.05
N PRO A 471 5.47 10.65 1.08
CA PRO A 471 6.75 11.20 1.53
C PRO A 471 7.78 10.13 1.93
N LEU A 472 7.36 9.02 2.52
CA LEU A 472 8.23 7.90 2.86
C LEU A 472 8.88 7.28 1.61
N GLU A 473 8.09 7.02 0.57
CA GLU A 473 8.61 6.49 -0.70
C GLU A 473 9.61 7.44 -1.36
N MET A 474 9.31 8.74 -1.36
CA MET A 474 10.22 9.74 -1.92
C MET A 474 11.52 9.85 -1.13
N ALA A 475 11.48 9.75 0.21
CA ALA A 475 12.69 9.70 1.03
C ALA A 475 13.53 8.44 0.71
N SER A 476 12.87 7.28 0.60
CA SER A 476 13.48 6.00 0.24
C SER A 476 14.14 6.06 -1.14
N ALA A 477 13.43 6.57 -2.15
CA ALA A 477 13.97 6.66 -3.50
C ALA A 477 15.18 7.61 -3.60
N TYR A 478 15.13 8.73 -2.90
CA TYR A 478 16.28 9.65 -2.87
C TYR A 478 17.46 9.12 -2.04
N SER A 479 17.21 8.28 -1.03
CA SER A 479 18.27 7.62 -0.27
C SER A 479 19.11 6.69 -1.13
N THR A 480 18.52 6.07 -2.16
CA THR A 480 19.22 5.22 -3.14
C THR A 480 20.38 5.96 -3.83
N LEU A 481 20.18 7.25 -4.15
CA LEU A 481 21.27 8.08 -4.69
C LEU A 481 22.35 8.39 -3.64
N GLY A 482 21.95 8.58 -2.39
CA GLY A 482 22.87 8.77 -1.24
C GLY A 482 23.70 7.54 -0.94
N ASN A 483 23.18 6.35 -1.30
CA ASN A 483 23.82 5.04 -1.11
C ASN A 483 24.38 4.47 -2.44
N GLU A 484 24.98 5.32 -3.25
CA GLU A 484 25.71 4.92 -4.47
C GLU A 484 24.87 4.08 -5.47
N GLY A 485 23.55 4.19 -5.43
CA GLY A 485 22.63 3.47 -6.31
C GLY A 485 22.05 2.16 -5.73
N THR A 486 22.45 1.80 -4.53
CA THR A 486 21.86 0.66 -3.81
C THR A 486 20.63 1.12 -3.04
N HIS A 487 19.48 0.56 -3.39
CA HIS A 487 18.23 0.78 -2.66
C HIS A 487 18.19 -0.07 -1.39
N MET A 488 17.98 0.58 -0.25
CA MET A 488 17.69 -0.05 1.03
C MET A 488 16.21 0.19 1.35
N PRO A 489 15.40 -0.88 1.51
CA PRO A 489 14.00 -0.70 1.93
C PRO A 489 13.90 0.07 3.25
N PRO A 490 12.87 0.93 3.43
CA PRO A 490 12.69 1.65 4.68
C PRO A 490 12.46 0.68 5.86
N VAL A 491 13.23 0.84 6.92
CA VAL A 491 13.16 0.04 8.14
C VAL A 491 12.78 0.94 9.31
N ALA A 492 11.60 0.72 9.88
CA ALA A 492 11.14 1.41 11.09
C ALA A 492 11.32 0.58 12.36
N ILE A 493 11.34 -0.75 12.24
CA ILE A 493 11.51 -1.69 13.36
C ILE A 493 12.83 -2.43 13.17
N ASP A 494 13.71 -2.32 14.15
CA ASP A 494 15.01 -2.99 14.17
C ASP A 494 14.90 -4.41 14.72
N ARG A 495 14.21 -4.58 15.86
CA ARG A 495 14.09 -5.87 16.54
C ARG A 495 12.81 -5.94 17.36
N ILE A 496 12.24 -7.14 17.46
CA ILE A 496 11.10 -7.43 18.34
C ILE A 496 11.48 -8.61 19.24
N VAL A 497 11.24 -8.43 20.52
CA VAL A 497 11.43 -9.44 21.56
C VAL A 497 10.08 -9.72 22.20
N ASP A 498 9.77 -10.99 22.39
CA ASP A 498 8.53 -11.41 23.04
C ASP A 498 8.57 -11.26 24.59
N SER A 499 7.50 -11.64 25.27
CA SER A 499 7.39 -11.59 26.73
C SER A 499 8.33 -12.56 27.46
N HIS A 500 8.87 -13.56 26.78
CA HIS A 500 9.83 -14.55 27.32
C HIS A 500 11.28 -14.10 27.17
N GLY A 501 11.52 -13.06 26.37
CA GLY A 501 12.85 -12.55 26.06
C GLY A 501 13.43 -13.10 24.76
N ASP A 502 12.66 -13.87 24.00
CA ASP A 502 13.09 -14.41 22.73
C ASP A 502 12.93 -13.40 21.60
N THR A 503 13.93 -13.29 20.72
CA THR A 503 13.87 -12.43 19.55
C THR A 503 13.02 -13.09 18.47
N ILE A 504 11.85 -12.53 18.20
CA ILE A 504 10.91 -13.04 17.18
C ILE A 504 11.06 -12.34 15.81
N TYR A 505 11.72 -11.19 15.80
CA TYR A 505 12.05 -10.46 14.57
C TYR A 505 13.39 -9.74 14.72
N GLN A 506 14.20 -9.78 13.68
CA GLN A 506 15.41 -8.97 13.53
C GLN A 506 15.48 -8.44 12.10
N ALA A 507 15.61 -7.14 11.95
CA ALA A 507 15.70 -6.51 10.63
C ALA A 507 16.97 -6.98 9.88
N GLU A 508 16.80 -7.33 8.61
CA GLU A 508 17.89 -7.62 7.69
C GLU A 508 18.17 -6.40 6.83
N TYR A 509 19.36 -5.84 6.94
CA TYR A 509 19.79 -4.67 6.16
C TYR A 509 20.38 -5.13 4.82
N LYS A 510 19.50 -5.61 3.92
CA LYS A 510 19.88 -6.07 2.57
C LYS A 510 19.40 -5.07 1.53
N GLY A 511 20.35 -4.48 0.81
CA GLY A 511 20.06 -3.60 -0.31
C GLY A 511 20.06 -4.36 -1.64
N THR A 512 19.40 -3.77 -2.63
CA THR A 512 19.43 -4.19 -4.02
C THR A 512 20.06 -3.10 -4.88
N GLU A 513 20.94 -3.46 -5.82
CA GLU A 513 21.45 -2.50 -6.78
C GLU A 513 20.32 -2.07 -7.72
N ALA A 514 19.76 -0.89 -7.49
CA ALA A 514 18.72 -0.29 -8.30
C ALA A 514 19.30 0.38 -9.56
N ILE A 515 20.44 1.03 -9.39
CA ILE A 515 21.19 1.71 -10.43
C ILE A 515 22.70 1.59 -10.16
N SER A 516 23.51 1.58 -11.21
CA SER A 516 24.96 1.48 -11.01
C SER A 516 25.53 2.71 -10.27
N PRO A 517 26.63 2.55 -9.50
CA PRO A 517 27.29 3.66 -8.82
C PRO A 517 27.69 4.80 -9.75
N SER A 518 28.05 4.49 -10.99
CA SER A 518 28.37 5.48 -12.04
C SER A 518 27.17 6.37 -12.38
N VAL A 519 25.98 5.79 -12.53
CA VAL A 519 24.74 6.52 -12.81
C VAL A 519 24.32 7.35 -11.59
N ALA A 520 24.37 6.76 -10.40
CA ALA A 520 24.04 7.44 -9.15
C ALA A 520 24.93 8.67 -8.92
N TYR A 521 26.26 8.53 -9.14
CA TYR A 521 27.19 9.64 -8.99
C TYR A 521 26.94 10.72 -10.05
N ALA A 522 26.75 10.36 -11.32
CA ALA A 522 26.46 11.32 -12.39
C ALA A 522 25.16 12.10 -12.12
N ALA A 523 24.10 11.42 -11.69
CA ALA A 523 22.84 12.06 -11.28
C ALA A 523 23.05 13.01 -10.09
N THR A 524 23.80 12.58 -9.08
CA THR A 524 24.12 13.37 -7.89
C THR A 524 24.87 14.65 -8.24
N GLN A 525 25.87 14.59 -9.14
CA GLN A 525 26.60 15.79 -9.56
C GLN A 525 25.69 16.83 -10.23
N ILE A 526 24.69 16.38 -11.00
CA ILE A 526 23.68 17.25 -11.61
C ILE A 526 22.77 17.83 -10.54
N LEU A 527 22.29 17.01 -9.60
CA LEU A 527 21.36 17.39 -8.54
C LEU A 527 22.01 18.31 -7.48
N LYS A 528 23.33 18.25 -7.27
CA LYS A 528 24.08 19.27 -6.50
C LYS A 528 23.86 20.67 -7.08
N GLY A 529 23.77 20.79 -8.41
CA GLY A 529 23.49 22.03 -9.11
C GLY A 529 22.14 22.66 -8.74
N VAL A 530 21.13 21.86 -8.40
CA VAL A 530 19.80 22.34 -7.98
C VAL A 530 19.90 23.17 -6.68
N ILE A 531 20.75 22.76 -5.75
CA ILE A 531 20.99 23.45 -4.47
C ILE A 531 21.95 24.62 -4.64
N SER A 532 23.04 24.44 -5.37
CA SER A 532 24.11 25.47 -5.47
C SER A 532 23.72 26.68 -6.31
N GLY A 533 22.91 26.48 -7.38
CA GLY A 533 22.58 27.56 -8.31
C GLY A 533 21.16 27.47 -8.90
N GLY A 534 20.46 26.39 -8.65
CA GLY A 534 19.17 26.09 -9.24
C GLY A 534 17.96 26.54 -8.40
N THR A 535 16.91 25.70 -8.44
CA THR A 535 15.60 25.99 -7.85
C THR A 535 15.55 25.88 -6.32
N ALA A 536 16.58 25.29 -5.67
CA ALA A 536 16.62 25.00 -4.24
C ALA A 536 17.76 25.70 -3.47
N ARG A 537 18.10 26.94 -3.80
CA ARG A 537 19.19 27.65 -3.10
C ARG A 537 18.99 27.75 -1.59
N ARG A 538 17.74 27.73 -1.11
CA ARG A 538 17.41 27.76 0.32
C ARG A 538 17.73 26.44 1.04
N ALA A 539 17.98 25.36 0.31
CA ALA A 539 18.43 24.09 0.84
C ALA A 539 19.96 24.00 1.02
N ASN A 540 20.71 25.09 0.83
CA ASN A 540 22.16 25.08 1.04
C ASN A 540 22.48 25.02 2.54
N ILE A 541 23.12 23.93 2.96
CA ILE A 541 23.46 23.64 4.37
C ILE A 541 24.97 23.75 4.66
N GLY A 542 25.77 24.23 3.70
CA GLY A 542 27.24 24.41 3.86
C GLY A 542 28.04 23.09 3.90
N ARG A 543 27.46 22.01 3.35
CA ARG A 543 28.11 20.70 3.11
C ARG A 543 27.61 20.10 1.78
N PRO A 544 28.31 19.10 1.22
CA PRO A 544 27.85 18.43 0.01
C PRO A 544 26.42 17.87 0.19
N ALA A 545 25.52 18.33 -0.67
CA ALA A 545 24.13 17.91 -0.67
C ALA A 545 23.56 18.00 -2.10
N ALA A 546 22.63 17.12 -2.41
CA ALA A 546 21.94 17.06 -3.69
C ALA A 546 20.43 16.92 -3.46
N GLY A 547 19.61 17.31 -4.43
CA GLY A 547 18.17 17.21 -4.26
C GLY A 547 17.38 17.82 -5.40
N LYS A 548 16.04 17.76 -5.28
CA LYS A 548 15.12 18.25 -6.29
C LYS A 548 13.87 18.85 -5.67
N THR A 549 13.43 19.98 -6.20
CA THR A 549 12.16 20.62 -5.87
C THR A 549 11.02 19.98 -6.64
N GLY A 550 9.87 19.82 -5.97
CA GLY A 550 8.59 19.48 -6.55
C GLY A 550 7.58 20.60 -6.33
N THR A 551 6.73 20.84 -7.30
CA THR A 551 5.57 21.74 -7.18
C THR A 551 4.54 21.27 -8.16
N THR A 552 3.31 21.09 -7.69
CA THR A 552 2.19 20.70 -8.54
C THR A 552 1.51 21.91 -9.16
N GLN A 553 0.62 21.65 -10.11
CA GLN A 553 -0.18 22.68 -10.74
C GLN A 553 -0.97 23.46 -9.68
N ASP A 554 -1.11 24.75 -9.85
CA ASP A 554 -1.79 25.66 -8.92
C ASP A 554 -1.20 25.73 -7.51
N TYR A 555 0.02 25.21 -7.29
CA TYR A 555 0.69 25.26 -5.98
C TYR A 555 -0.07 24.51 -4.87
N ARG A 556 -0.69 23.37 -5.18
CA ARG A 556 -1.44 22.58 -4.20
C ARG A 556 -0.52 21.72 -3.33
N ASP A 557 0.56 21.19 -3.94
CA ASP A 557 1.62 20.47 -3.26
C ASP A 557 2.97 21.10 -3.53
N ALA A 558 3.80 21.11 -2.51
CA ALA A 558 5.17 21.58 -2.60
C ALA A 558 6.12 20.59 -1.91
N TRP A 559 7.19 20.20 -2.62
CA TRP A 559 8.11 19.17 -2.19
C TRP A 559 9.55 19.65 -2.25
N PHE A 560 10.35 19.22 -1.30
CA PHE A 560 11.79 19.16 -1.46
C PHE A 560 12.32 17.81 -0.99
N CYS A 561 12.94 17.06 -1.89
CA CYS A 561 13.59 15.80 -1.60
C CYS A 561 15.08 15.99 -1.81
N GLY A 562 15.88 15.79 -0.77
CA GLY A 562 17.31 16.01 -0.82
C GLY A 562 18.06 15.04 0.08
N TYR A 563 19.35 14.92 -0.17
CA TYR A 563 20.21 13.96 0.53
C TYR A 563 21.65 14.43 0.61
N THR A 564 22.34 13.87 1.58
CA THR A 564 23.80 13.82 1.75
C THR A 564 24.22 12.35 1.72
N PRO A 565 25.48 11.98 1.77
CA PRO A 565 25.88 10.57 1.95
C PRO A 565 25.37 9.93 3.23
N GLN A 566 25.06 10.72 4.26
CA GLN A 566 24.72 10.25 5.61
C GLN A 566 23.21 10.22 5.87
N LEU A 567 22.43 11.08 5.21
CA LEU A 567 21.02 11.24 5.49
C LEU A 567 20.27 11.72 4.24
N ALA A 568 19.18 11.04 3.91
CA ALA A 568 18.19 11.46 2.92
C ALA A 568 16.94 11.96 3.61
N CYS A 569 16.31 13.01 3.07
CA CYS A 569 15.11 13.57 3.67
C CYS A 569 14.16 14.09 2.59
N SER A 570 12.89 13.76 2.71
CA SER A 570 11.78 14.35 1.95
C SER A 570 10.94 15.26 2.83
N VAL A 571 10.55 16.40 2.30
CA VAL A 571 9.61 17.34 2.92
C VAL A 571 8.49 17.61 1.94
N TRP A 572 7.26 17.38 2.37
CA TRP A 572 6.03 17.72 1.66
C TRP A 572 5.23 18.77 2.42
N MET A 573 4.49 19.60 1.66
CA MET A 573 3.53 20.57 2.19
C MET A 573 2.30 20.65 1.29
N GLY A 574 1.12 20.77 1.90
CA GLY A 574 -0.16 20.95 1.22
C GLY A 574 -1.29 21.21 2.20
N TYR A 575 -2.44 21.63 1.72
CA TYR A 575 -3.66 21.77 2.53
C TYR A 575 -4.53 20.51 2.47
N THR A 576 -5.32 20.31 3.52
CA THR A 576 -6.42 19.34 3.58
C THR A 576 -7.70 20.07 3.99
N PRO A 577 -8.75 20.13 3.14
CA PRO A 577 -8.78 19.69 1.73
C PRO A 577 -7.84 20.51 0.82
N GLU A 578 -7.49 19.92 -0.34
CA GLU A 578 -6.56 20.51 -1.29
C GLU A 578 -6.99 21.88 -1.78
N ARG A 579 -6.09 22.85 -1.65
CA ARG A 579 -6.24 24.21 -2.18
C ARG A 579 -4.89 24.84 -2.48
N PRO A 580 -4.82 25.84 -3.37
CA PRO A 580 -3.58 26.53 -3.68
C PRO A 580 -2.92 27.18 -2.47
N MET A 581 -1.64 26.96 -2.27
CA MET A 581 -0.83 27.58 -1.23
C MET A 581 -0.33 28.96 -1.68
N ARG A 582 -1.26 29.87 -1.94
CA ARG A 582 -0.96 31.26 -2.28
C ARG A 582 -1.03 32.11 -1.01
N ASN A 583 -0.10 33.04 -0.87
CA ASN A 583 -0.06 33.97 0.27
C ASN A 583 0.10 33.28 1.65
N VAL A 584 0.94 32.25 1.75
CA VAL A 584 1.38 31.68 3.03
C VAL A 584 2.57 32.52 3.51
N HIS A 585 2.46 33.16 4.67
CA HIS A 585 3.44 34.14 5.17
C HIS A 585 3.84 35.20 4.10
N GLY A 586 2.88 35.60 3.27
CA GLY A 586 3.08 36.62 2.23
C GLY A 586 3.69 36.13 0.92
N ILE A 587 3.93 34.82 0.76
CA ILE A 587 4.49 34.27 -0.46
C ILE A 587 3.67 33.09 -1.01
N THR A 588 3.80 32.81 -2.30
CA THR A 588 3.32 31.58 -2.91
C THR A 588 4.31 30.45 -2.59
N VAL A 589 3.78 29.33 -2.08
CA VAL A 589 4.63 28.17 -1.70
C VAL A 589 4.94 27.32 -2.93
N PHE A 590 6.20 27.00 -3.10
CA PHE A 590 6.71 26.03 -4.04
C PHE A 590 7.91 25.31 -3.42
N GLY A 591 8.36 24.22 -4.00
CA GLY A 591 9.36 23.33 -3.38
C GLY A 591 10.67 24.01 -2.97
N GLY A 592 11.06 25.09 -3.65
CA GLY A 592 12.25 25.89 -3.31
C GLY A 592 12.04 26.91 -2.18
N THR A 593 10.84 27.00 -1.61
CA THR A 593 10.51 27.92 -0.50
C THR A 593 10.52 27.17 0.85
N PHE A 594 9.38 27.05 1.51
CA PHE A 594 9.31 26.47 2.85
C PHE A 594 9.75 25.00 2.91
N PRO A 595 9.43 24.11 1.95
CA PRO A 595 9.95 22.75 2.01
C PRO A 595 11.49 22.70 2.02
N ALA A 596 12.14 23.50 1.16
CA ALA A 596 13.61 23.60 1.13
C ALA A 596 14.18 24.24 2.42
N MET A 597 13.46 25.17 3.04
CA MET A 597 13.87 25.80 4.30
C MET A 597 13.75 24.83 5.48
N ILE A 598 12.64 24.08 5.57
CA ILE A 598 12.44 23.04 6.60
C ILE A 598 13.53 22.00 6.48
N TRP A 599 13.75 21.50 5.27
CA TRP A 599 14.82 20.54 4.98
C TRP A 599 16.18 21.06 5.43
N ALA A 600 16.51 22.30 5.09
CA ALA A 600 17.81 22.90 5.45
C ALA A 600 17.97 23.08 6.96
N GLU A 601 16.93 23.52 7.66
CA GLU A 601 16.94 23.69 9.11
C GLU A 601 17.15 22.35 9.81
N PHE A 602 16.37 21.32 9.40
CA PHE A 602 16.51 19.96 9.93
C PHE A 602 17.90 19.38 9.64
N MET A 603 18.33 19.36 8.39
CA MET A 603 19.59 18.72 8.01
C MET A 603 20.83 19.41 8.62
N LYS A 604 20.77 20.71 8.86
CA LYS A 604 21.83 21.42 9.59
C LYS A 604 21.94 20.95 11.02
N SER A 605 20.81 20.79 11.71
CA SER A 605 20.78 20.32 13.11
C SER A 605 21.16 18.86 13.20
N ALA A 606 20.53 18.00 12.40
CA ALA A 606 20.73 16.56 12.42
C ALA A 606 22.19 16.15 12.10
N LEU A 607 22.86 16.92 11.25
CA LEU A 607 24.23 16.64 10.84
C LEU A 607 25.26 17.59 11.46
N ALA A 608 24.90 18.34 12.50
CA ALA A 608 25.80 19.35 13.10
C ALA A 608 27.11 18.75 13.62
N ASN A 609 27.01 17.56 14.23
CA ASN A 609 28.16 16.85 14.82
C ASN A 609 28.76 15.79 13.88
N GLU A 610 28.18 15.63 12.68
CA GLU A 610 28.62 14.63 11.71
C GLU A 610 29.73 15.20 10.80
N PRO A 611 30.71 14.38 10.41
CA PRO A 611 31.77 14.83 9.48
C PRO A 611 31.13 15.25 8.14
N LYS A 612 31.73 16.28 7.50
CA LYS A 612 31.28 16.75 6.20
C LYS A 612 31.80 15.84 5.09
N LEU A 613 31.10 14.74 4.85
CA LEU A 613 31.44 13.81 3.78
C LEU A 613 30.99 14.34 2.41
N ASP A 614 31.81 14.11 1.38
CA ASP A 614 31.37 14.26 -0.02
C ASP A 614 30.87 12.91 -0.54
N PHE A 615 30.10 12.96 -1.61
CA PHE A 615 29.62 11.76 -2.29
C PHE A 615 30.81 10.99 -2.88
N LYS A 616 30.80 9.68 -2.70
CA LYS A 616 31.87 8.82 -3.21
C LYS A 616 31.89 8.89 -4.74
N SER A 617 33.07 9.20 -5.27
CA SER A 617 33.27 9.31 -6.71
C SER A 617 33.18 7.95 -7.40
N ALA A 618 32.53 7.92 -8.54
CA ALA A 618 32.51 6.76 -9.43
C ALA A 618 32.90 7.19 -10.85
N PRO A 619 33.40 6.26 -11.69
CA PRO A 619 33.65 6.54 -13.08
C PRO A 619 32.40 7.07 -13.79
N ALA A 620 32.55 7.87 -14.82
CA ALA A 620 31.40 8.28 -15.63
C ALA A 620 30.72 7.04 -16.27
N PRO A 621 29.39 6.99 -16.33
CA PRO A 621 28.73 5.93 -17.08
C PRO A 621 29.12 5.99 -18.57
N SER A 622 28.99 4.85 -19.24
CA SER A 622 29.20 4.79 -20.69
C SER A 622 28.11 5.60 -21.39
N TYR A 623 28.47 6.75 -21.94
CA TYR A 623 27.53 7.56 -22.70
C TYR A 623 27.44 7.05 -24.14
N THR A 624 26.53 6.07 -24.32
CA THR A 624 26.31 5.39 -25.60
C THR A 624 25.07 5.88 -26.32
N TRP A 625 24.47 6.99 -25.87
CA TRP A 625 23.32 7.60 -26.51
C TRP A 625 23.66 7.92 -27.97
N LYS A 626 23.28 7.01 -28.85
CA LYS A 626 23.47 7.17 -30.28
C LYS A 626 22.16 7.66 -30.92
N LYS A 627 22.27 8.25 -32.11
CA LYS A 627 21.11 8.56 -32.96
C LYS A 627 20.22 7.34 -33.26
N GLU A 628 20.70 6.12 -33.02
CA GLU A 628 19.97 4.87 -33.15
C GLU A 628 18.90 4.64 -32.08
N TRP A 629 18.98 5.39 -30.97
CA TRP A 629 17.90 5.50 -30.00
C TRP A 629 16.92 6.66 -30.33
N ASP A 630 17.23 7.48 -31.34
CA ASP A 630 16.16 8.11 -32.09
C ASP A 630 15.33 6.95 -32.61
N ILE A 631 14.10 6.80 -32.15
CA ILE A 631 13.16 5.76 -32.51
C ILE A 631 13.36 5.44 -34.00
N PRO A 632 13.68 4.19 -34.37
CA PRO A 632 14.05 3.90 -35.74
C PRO A 632 12.97 4.44 -36.66
N GLU A 633 13.39 5.32 -37.60
CA GLU A 633 12.47 5.87 -38.60
C GLU A 633 11.86 4.71 -39.39
N ILE A 634 10.56 4.70 -39.47
CA ILE A 634 9.79 3.76 -40.28
C ILE A 634 9.32 4.46 -41.55
N ASP A 635 9.18 3.71 -42.60
CA ASP A 635 8.57 4.24 -43.81
C ASP A 635 7.06 4.42 -43.57
N VAL A 636 6.56 5.62 -43.84
CA VAL A 636 5.13 5.91 -43.79
C VAL A 636 4.44 5.14 -44.92
N PRO A 637 3.53 4.20 -44.64
CA PRO A 637 2.77 3.52 -45.68
C PRO A 637 1.97 4.51 -46.52
N ASP A 638 1.92 4.30 -47.82
CA ASP A 638 1.00 5.05 -48.68
C ASP A 638 -0.41 4.48 -48.55
N VAL A 639 -1.31 5.29 -48.03
CA VAL A 639 -2.72 4.92 -47.81
C VAL A 639 -3.68 5.71 -48.72
N THR A 640 -3.15 6.45 -49.70
CA THR A 640 -3.98 7.20 -50.65
C THR A 640 -4.87 6.23 -51.43
N GLY A 641 -6.12 6.62 -51.69
CA GLY A 641 -7.11 5.78 -52.36
C GLY A 641 -7.73 4.65 -51.52
N MET A 642 -7.18 4.32 -50.34
CA MET A 642 -7.76 3.33 -49.40
C MET A 642 -9.05 3.86 -48.77
N THR A 643 -9.90 2.95 -48.29
CA THR A 643 -11.01 3.36 -47.39
C THR A 643 -10.45 3.87 -46.07
N GLN A 644 -11.18 4.75 -45.39
CA GLN A 644 -10.76 5.30 -44.11
C GLN A 644 -10.36 4.21 -43.10
N ALA A 645 -11.18 3.16 -42.96
CA ALA A 645 -10.90 2.07 -42.00
C ALA A 645 -9.64 1.28 -42.37
N ALA A 646 -9.43 0.99 -43.66
CA ALA A 646 -8.22 0.28 -44.14
C ALA A 646 -6.96 1.14 -43.92
N ALA A 647 -7.02 2.44 -44.22
CA ALA A 647 -5.93 3.38 -44.01
C ALA A 647 -5.53 3.48 -42.52
N GLN A 648 -6.52 3.59 -41.62
CA GLN A 648 -6.29 3.59 -40.20
C GLN A 648 -5.65 2.29 -39.69
N GLY A 649 -6.11 1.12 -40.18
CA GLY A 649 -5.52 -0.18 -39.88
C GLY A 649 -4.04 -0.28 -40.28
N VAL A 650 -3.71 0.08 -41.53
CA VAL A 650 -2.34 0.02 -42.07
C VAL A 650 -1.40 0.96 -41.31
N LEU A 651 -1.83 2.18 -41.00
CA LEU A 651 -1.00 3.14 -40.28
C LEU A 651 -0.82 2.74 -38.81
N THR A 652 -1.86 2.16 -38.15
CA THR A 652 -1.76 1.64 -36.80
C THR A 652 -0.85 0.43 -36.73
N GLU A 653 -0.91 -0.49 -37.68
CA GLU A 653 0.01 -1.63 -37.77
C GLU A 653 1.46 -1.18 -37.95
N ALA A 654 1.67 -0.09 -38.73
CA ALA A 654 2.95 0.59 -38.84
C ALA A 654 3.35 1.39 -37.57
N LYS A 655 2.59 1.33 -36.50
CA LYS A 655 2.81 2.06 -35.23
C LYS A 655 2.75 3.59 -35.37
N LEU A 656 1.97 4.06 -36.35
CA LEU A 656 1.73 5.49 -36.58
C LEU A 656 0.34 5.88 -36.07
N GLU A 657 0.22 7.11 -35.59
CA GLU A 657 -1.06 7.68 -35.17
C GLU A 657 -1.80 8.32 -36.35
N VAL A 658 -3.14 8.26 -36.35
CA VAL A 658 -3.95 8.74 -37.46
C VAL A 658 -4.90 9.83 -37.03
N THR A 659 -4.79 10.99 -37.66
CA THR A 659 -5.80 12.05 -37.57
C THR A 659 -6.58 12.12 -38.88
N VAL A 660 -7.90 12.11 -38.81
CA VAL A 660 -8.77 12.13 -39.96
C VAL A 660 -9.36 13.51 -40.18
N GLY A 661 -9.04 14.12 -41.33
CA GLY A 661 -9.71 15.28 -41.84
C GLY A 661 -10.68 14.90 -42.99
N GLN A 662 -11.53 15.80 -43.41
CA GLN A 662 -12.45 15.61 -44.55
C GLN A 662 -12.24 16.69 -45.58
N GLY A 663 -12.34 16.32 -46.89
CA GLY A 663 -12.22 17.23 -48.00
C GLY A 663 -13.10 16.80 -49.16
N TYR A 664 -13.32 17.71 -50.14
CA TYR A 664 -14.03 17.38 -51.36
C TYR A 664 -13.06 16.95 -52.46
N SER A 665 -13.46 16.00 -53.31
CA SER A 665 -12.68 15.55 -54.45
C SER A 665 -13.64 15.11 -55.55
N SER A 666 -13.43 15.63 -56.77
CA SER A 666 -14.14 15.17 -57.98
C SER A 666 -13.56 13.89 -58.58
N ILE A 667 -12.35 13.46 -58.10
CA ILE A 667 -11.59 12.31 -58.64
C ILE A 667 -11.67 11.13 -57.69
N VAL A 668 -11.57 11.38 -56.36
CA VAL A 668 -11.54 10.32 -55.35
C VAL A 668 -12.95 10.09 -54.79
N PRO A 669 -13.48 8.85 -54.88
CA PRO A 669 -14.81 8.53 -54.35
C PRO A 669 -14.97 8.85 -52.84
N ALA A 670 -16.20 9.19 -52.44
CA ALA A 670 -16.49 9.44 -51.04
C ALA A 670 -16.09 8.24 -50.16
N GLY A 671 -15.55 8.53 -48.97
CA GLY A 671 -15.07 7.54 -48.00
C GLY A 671 -13.63 7.02 -48.25
N ARG A 672 -12.95 7.51 -49.27
CA ARG A 672 -11.56 7.15 -49.57
C ARG A 672 -10.60 8.31 -49.30
N VAL A 673 -9.35 7.98 -48.98
CA VAL A 673 -8.29 8.94 -48.64
C VAL A 673 -7.88 9.71 -49.92
N ILE A 674 -7.99 11.02 -49.89
CA ILE A 674 -7.53 11.93 -50.94
C ILE A 674 -6.03 12.12 -50.86
N SER A 675 -5.55 12.39 -49.65
CA SER A 675 -4.14 12.71 -49.38
C SER A 675 -3.77 12.36 -47.96
N GLN A 676 -2.49 12.20 -47.74
CA GLN A 676 -1.90 12.00 -46.40
C GLN A 676 -0.72 12.93 -46.20
N THR A 677 -0.46 13.27 -44.95
CA THR A 677 0.69 14.08 -44.51
C THR A 677 1.22 13.51 -43.19
N PRO A 678 2.46 13.03 -43.11
CA PRO A 678 3.48 12.94 -44.20
C PRO A 678 3.07 12.03 -45.36
N ALA A 679 3.69 12.26 -46.53
CA ALA A 679 3.45 11.45 -47.72
C ALA A 679 3.94 10.00 -47.57
N GLY A 680 3.34 9.05 -48.30
CA GLY A 680 3.83 7.67 -48.35
C GLY A 680 5.29 7.59 -48.81
N GLY A 681 6.05 6.69 -48.20
CA GLY A 681 7.50 6.54 -48.41
C GLY A 681 8.39 7.55 -47.69
N THR A 682 7.84 8.54 -47.00
CA THR A 682 8.64 9.43 -46.13
C THR A 682 9.01 8.70 -44.84
N LYS A 683 10.07 9.18 -44.16
CA LYS A 683 10.48 8.67 -42.85
C LYS A 683 9.68 9.34 -41.75
N ALA A 684 9.15 8.56 -40.83
CA ALA A 684 8.47 8.99 -39.62
C ALA A 684 8.89 8.12 -38.43
N LYS A 685 8.67 8.58 -37.22
CA LYS A 685 8.93 7.79 -36.03
C LYS A 685 7.66 7.06 -35.57
N PRO A 686 7.74 5.91 -34.90
CA PRO A 686 6.60 5.32 -34.22
C PRO A 686 5.89 6.36 -33.35
N ALA A 687 4.55 6.35 -33.37
CA ALA A 687 3.66 7.35 -32.77
C ALA A 687 3.66 8.74 -33.42
N ASP A 688 4.37 8.96 -34.51
CA ASP A 688 4.16 10.19 -35.32
C ASP A 688 2.75 10.18 -35.92
N VAL A 689 2.16 11.36 -36.00
CA VAL A 689 0.79 11.53 -36.51
C VAL A 689 0.79 11.64 -38.02
N VAL A 690 0.05 10.77 -38.67
CA VAL A 690 -0.29 10.89 -40.12
C VAL A 690 -1.69 11.46 -40.21
N VAL A 691 -1.80 12.65 -40.82
CA VAL A 691 -3.09 13.25 -41.14
C VAL A 691 -3.57 12.70 -42.48
N ILE A 692 -4.72 12.04 -42.51
CA ILE A 692 -5.37 11.61 -43.76
C ILE A 692 -6.59 12.49 -44.05
N ILE A 693 -6.74 12.89 -45.31
CA ILE A 693 -7.93 13.62 -45.74
C ILE A 693 -8.83 12.66 -46.50
N VAL A 694 -10.03 12.44 -46.00
CA VAL A 694 -11.01 11.52 -46.57
C VAL A 694 -12.01 12.29 -47.43
N SER A 695 -12.27 11.78 -48.65
CA SER A 695 -13.17 12.38 -49.61
C SER A 695 -14.63 12.38 -49.12
N ARG A 696 -15.29 13.48 -49.32
CA ARG A 696 -16.76 13.64 -49.23
C ARG A 696 -17.47 13.47 -50.60
N GLY A 697 -16.70 13.20 -51.65
CA GLY A 697 -17.17 13.26 -53.00
C GLY A 697 -16.99 14.67 -53.62
N PRO A 698 -17.60 14.94 -54.80
CA PRO A 698 -17.54 16.26 -55.44
C PRO A 698 -18.09 17.38 -54.54
N ASP A 699 -17.50 18.58 -54.63
CA ASP A 699 -17.98 19.74 -53.92
C ASP A 699 -19.36 20.14 -54.45
N PRO A 700 -20.41 20.14 -53.63
CA PRO A 700 -21.77 20.52 -54.07
C PRO A 700 -21.89 22.00 -54.48
N ASN A 701 -20.90 22.83 -54.15
CA ASN A 701 -20.88 24.27 -54.49
C ASN A 701 -19.85 24.57 -55.59
N ALA A 702 -19.21 23.53 -56.18
CA ALA A 702 -18.26 23.77 -57.27
C ALA A 702 -18.98 24.27 -58.53
N PRO A 703 -18.47 25.29 -59.22
CA PRO A 703 -19.03 25.70 -60.51
C PRO A 703 -18.94 24.56 -61.53
N PRO A 704 -19.94 24.45 -62.44
CA PRO A 704 -19.90 23.42 -63.47
C PRO A 704 -18.64 23.57 -64.34
N PRO A 705 -18.04 22.44 -64.76
CA PRO A 705 -16.85 22.50 -65.59
C PRO A 705 -17.09 23.32 -66.85
N SER A 706 -16.23 24.29 -67.14
CA SER A 706 -16.28 25.06 -68.38
C SER A 706 -16.20 24.13 -69.57
N PRO A 707 -16.99 24.31 -70.64
CA PRO A 707 -16.92 23.46 -71.84
C PRO A 707 -15.53 23.60 -72.51
N ASP A 708 -14.96 22.46 -72.84
CA ASP A 708 -13.66 22.35 -73.51
C ASP A 708 -13.61 23.15 -74.81
N PRO A 709 -12.69 24.10 -74.99
CA PRO A 709 -12.65 24.95 -76.17
C PRO A 709 -12.08 24.26 -77.40
N THR A 710 -11.84 22.94 -77.44
CA THR A 710 -11.25 22.20 -78.54
C THR A 710 -12.25 21.25 -79.24
N GLY A 711 -13.41 21.75 -79.60
CA GLY A 711 -14.30 21.05 -80.56
C GLY A 711 -13.86 21.26 -81.99
N THR A 712 -12.87 20.50 -82.44
CA THR A 712 -12.62 20.37 -83.92
C THR A 712 -13.71 19.48 -84.56
N VAL A 713 -14.58 20.11 -85.29
CA VAL A 713 -15.58 19.46 -86.19
C VAL A 713 -14.84 18.78 -87.36
N PRO A 714 -15.02 17.46 -87.60
CA PRO A 714 -14.47 16.83 -88.78
C PRO A 714 -15.21 17.31 -90.05
N PRO A 715 -14.54 17.50 -91.28
CA PRO A 715 -15.17 17.97 -92.47
C PRO A 715 -16.11 16.93 -93.09
N THR A 716 -17.33 17.31 -93.33
CA THR A 716 -18.30 16.56 -94.16
C THR A 716 -17.80 16.39 -95.56
N ARG A 717 -17.62 15.13 -96.04
CA ARG A 717 -17.57 14.79 -97.46
C ARG A 717 -18.99 14.75 -97.99
N THR A 718 -19.26 15.49 -99.12
CA THR A 718 -20.38 15.32 -100.06
C THR A 718 -19.88 15.16 -101.46
N PRO A 719 -20.64 14.63 -102.36
CA PRO A 719 -20.59 13.27 -102.89
C PRO A 719 -19.72 13.17 -104.09
#